data_bfda3cf625731129511b653eb2d455f3
#
_entry.id   bfda3cf625731129511b653eb2d455f3
#
_cell.length_a   1.000
_cell.length_b   1.000
_cell.length_c   1.000
_cell.angle_alpha   90.00
_cell.angle_beta   90.00
_cell.angle_gamma   90.00
#
_symmetry.space_group_name_H-M   'P 1'
#
loop_
_entity.id
_entity.type
_entity.pdbx_description
1 polymer ?
#
loop_
_entity_poly.entity_id
_entity_poly.type
_entity_poly.pdbx_seq_one_letter_code
_entity_poly.pdbx_strand_id
1 'polypeptide(L)'
;MKHSLYAYTELSASEFKESLINDFEGTLEILRQGVSTFEKIDTRPDFFCLQRDFQLNLAELFGKIETRWNENTLNAPLKAFFGNSSLSNNGHVLPNIVLFDDRVNVDQALLIYGALKNKVTYVQGPPGTGKTQTIFNTILSAFFAKKTILISTNNNRPLDGIVEKLSFSYDNHKIPFPFLRLGNINKIEETTLQIREAFQIEDEENDLSVNELEILRKKVLSKNREAVIALTNFQKRRVAEENLVFLEKVEKMGARSSIIKKQKPLLQKQIQEIPYVSEKDIISHFVSLKEDKDALKYLYCSSLKHLAKLHSPKYDVLHEIVLIEDPRERAMKFNSFLSCNENLELLLDVFPLIFTTNISASRLGDGDVFFDLLIMDEAGQADIAHSLIPISRAKSLLLVGDEDQLNPVITLDENTNEDLKKEFQISDTYDYLANSILSTMKAADKVTNRVLLRNHYRCGKRIINFNNQYFYHNKLVVSPSLEEGNVSFIDSDNHVRTPVKNQNYEEAKNVVSYCKKNDISDCAIITPFVNQAKLINDLLIKNGVKEVKAATIHSVQGAEKNTIIIATGVSSFTSPRTIKWLNSHGEIANVAVSRAKKKLVVFGDEEKLKNTKTGDSVWNELIRYCKSKGTVEVIPSENDSLTIGKSNGSITEDEFYETIEQIVSIKKRLKVVRNLPIKELFEEYPNSQMEFDSVIYERGVLGGFKPCFAFEFDGGEHYSDAKRIESDKRKMKICEQHGIKLIRLPNSFSKDYEFLKKLIEGYKEDDTHEQLTLF
;
A
#
# COMPACT_ATOMS: atom_id res chain seq x y z
N MET A 1 5.97 -1.63 23.69
CA MET A 1 6.28 -0.81 24.86
C MET A 1 7.02 0.48 24.49
N LYS A 2 8.12 0.49 23.71
CA LYS A 2 8.83 1.75 23.36
C LYS A 2 7.92 2.84 22.77
N HIS A 3 7.02 2.53 21.85
CA HIS A 3 6.13 3.53 21.22
C HIS A 3 5.06 4.11 22.14
N SER A 4 4.63 3.40 23.17
CA SER A 4 3.67 3.91 24.12
C SER A 4 4.32 4.75 25.24
N LEU A 5 5.56 4.46 25.62
CA LEU A 5 6.26 5.22 26.65
C LEU A 5 6.62 6.65 26.20
N TYR A 6 7.15 6.79 24.97
CA TYR A 6 7.49 8.11 24.41
C TYR A 6 6.29 9.03 24.15
N ALA A 7 5.08 8.50 24.19
CA ALA A 7 3.86 9.29 24.13
C ALA A 7 3.50 9.94 25.48
N TYR A 8 4.11 9.46 26.58
CA TYR A 8 3.72 9.81 27.93
C TYR A 8 4.88 10.31 28.82
N THR A 9 6.11 10.16 28.39
CA THR A 9 7.29 10.63 29.11
C THR A 9 8.49 10.78 28.17
N GLU A 10 9.37 11.73 28.45
CA GLU A 10 10.64 11.92 27.72
C GLU A 10 11.74 10.96 28.18
N LEU A 11 11.49 10.18 29.24
CA LEU A 11 12.44 9.20 29.75
C LEU A 11 12.65 8.04 28.78
N SER A 12 13.88 7.58 28.62
CA SER A 12 14.17 6.33 27.95
C SER A 12 13.58 5.13 28.68
N ALA A 13 13.38 4.00 28.00
CA ALA A 13 12.81 2.79 28.63
C ALA A 13 13.61 2.27 29.83
N SER A 14 14.94 2.51 29.85
CA SER A 14 15.83 2.16 30.98
C SER A 14 15.68 3.14 32.12
N GLU A 15 15.70 4.43 31.87
CA GLU A 15 15.50 5.49 32.87
C GLU A 15 14.10 5.42 33.49
N PHE A 16 13.06 5.17 32.68
CA PHE A 16 11.70 4.97 33.19
C PHE A 16 11.61 3.76 34.11
N LYS A 17 12.25 2.64 33.75
CA LYS A 17 12.29 1.44 34.60
C LYS A 17 13.02 1.69 35.91
N GLU A 18 14.13 2.42 35.88
CA GLU A 18 14.94 2.76 37.05
C GLU A 18 14.20 3.75 37.94
N SER A 19 13.56 4.76 37.36
CA SER A 19 12.69 5.70 38.06
C SER A 19 11.50 4.99 38.73
N LEU A 20 10.84 4.06 38.02
CA LEU A 20 9.72 3.29 38.58
C LEU A 20 10.11 2.41 39.76
N ILE A 21 11.35 1.90 39.79
CA ILE A 21 11.85 1.09 40.89
C ILE A 21 12.28 1.96 42.10
N ASN A 22 12.93 3.09 41.83
CA ASN A 22 13.56 3.93 42.85
C ASN A 22 12.61 4.99 43.41
N ASP A 23 11.69 5.51 42.60
CA ASP A 23 10.69 6.53 42.98
C ASP A 23 9.37 6.29 42.22
N PHE A 24 8.55 5.41 42.77
CA PHE A 24 7.27 5.01 42.18
C PHE A 24 6.27 6.19 42.15
N GLU A 25 6.16 6.97 43.22
CA GLU A 25 5.19 8.09 43.30
C GLU A 25 5.61 9.24 42.38
N GLY A 26 6.89 9.60 42.32
CA GLY A 26 7.39 10.63 41.42
C GLY A 26 7.24 10.21 39.93
N THR A 27 7.42 8.93 39.62
CA THR A 27 7.21 8.41 38.28
C THR A 27 5.73 8.44 37.88
N LEU A 28 4.80 8.15 38.79
CA LEU A 28 3.36 8.31 38.56
C LEU A 28 2.97 9.77 38.35
N GLU A 29 3.59 10.71 39.05
CA GLU A 29 3.34 12.14 38.86
C GLU A 29 3.81 12.61 37.47
N ILE A 30 4.98 12.18 36.98
CA ILE A 30 5.45 12.44 35.62
C ILE A 30 4.45 11.91 34.58
N LEU A 31 3.92 10.71 34.78
CA LEU A 31 2.89 10.16 33.90
C LEU A 31 1.58 10.95 33.93
N ARG A 32 1.16 11.43 35.13
CA ARG A 32 -0.04 12.27 35.29
C ARG A 32 0.08 13.59 34.57
N GLN A 33 1.25 14.22 34.61
CA GLN A 33 1.52 15.49 33.91
C GLN A 33 1.62 15.33 32.39
N GLY A 34 2.10 14.18 31.93
CA GLY A 34 2.26 13.90 30.47
C GLY A 34 0.96 13.52 29.75
N VAL A 35 -0.16 13.28 30.45
CA VAL A 35 -1.38 12.73 29.82
C VAL A 35 -2.64 13.45 30.28
N SER A 36 -3.13 14.32 29.43
CA SER A 36 -4.38 15.07 29.64
C SER A 36 -5.67 14.24 29.44
N THR A 37 -5.58 12.96 29.07
CA THR A 37 -6.73 12.15 28.66
C THR A 37 -7.08 11.01 29.61
N PHE A 38 -6.35 10.79 30.73
CA PHE A 38 -6.71 9.77 31.70
C PHE A 38 -7.64 10.34 32.77
N GLU A 39 -8.83 9.76 32.87
CA GLU A 39 -9.76 10.10 33.96
C GLU A 39 -9.25 9.64 35.31
N LYS A 40 -8.45 8.57 35.39
CA LYS A 40 -7.90 8.05 36.64
C LYS A 40 -6.69 7.14 36.41
N ILE A 41 -5.60 7.35 37.17
CA ILE A 41 -4.53 6.36 37.31
C ILE A 41 -4.85 5.50 38.54
N ASP A 42 -5.04 4.19 38.33
CA ASP A 42 -5.25 3.23 39.44
C ASP A 42 -3.88 2.83 39.98
N THR A 43 -3.66 3.07 41.26
CA THR A 43 -2.39 2.77 41.95
C THR A 43 -2.39 1.40 42.64
N ARG A 44 -3.46 0.60 42.46
CA ARG A 44 -3.48 -0.77 42.97
C ARG A 44 -2.52 -1.64 42.19
N PRO A 45 -1.74 -2.51 42.83
CA PRO A 45 -0.89 -3.44 42.13
C PRO A 45 -1.75 -4.47 41.37
N ASP A 46 -1.78 -4.33 40.05
CA ASP A 46 -2.41 -5.27 39.15
C ASP A 46 -1.33 -5.96 38.32
N PHE A 47 -1.44 -7.28 38.20
CA PHE A 47 -0.63 -8.05 37.27
C PHE A 47 -1.30 -8.06 35.90
N PHE A 48 -0.78 -7.26 34.98
CA PHE A 48 -1.19 -7.35 33.58
C PHE A 48 -0.33 -8.41 32.88
N CYS A 49 -0.93 -9.53 32.56
CA CYS A 49 -0.36 -10.43 31.56
C CYS A 49 -0.60 -9.81 30.19
N LEU A 50 0.37 -9.06 29.69
CA LEU A 50 0.37 -8.64 28.28
C LEU A 50 0.68 -9.88 27.45
N GLN A 51 -0.37 -10.63 27.10
CA GLN A 51 -0.27 -11.63 26.08
C GLN A 51 0.00 -10.89 24.77
N ARG A 52 1.26 -10.90 24.32
CA ARG A 52 1.56 -10.48 22.94
C ARG A 52 0.88 -11.50 22.03
N ASP A 53 -0.14 -11.07 21.32
CA ASP A 53 -0.95 -11.95 20.49
C ASP A 53 -0.13 -12.71 19.44
N PHE A 54 1.05 -12.19 19.07
CA PHE A 54 1.94 -12.89 18.16
C PHE A 54 3.35 -12.27 18.16
N GLN A 55 4.34 -13.02 18.57
CA GLN A 55 5.75 -12.69 18.32
C GLN A 55 6.28 -13.67 17.29
N LEU A 56 6.48 -13.19 16.06
CA LEU A 56 7.07 -14.01 14.99
C LEU A 56 8.52 -14.33 15.33
N ASN A 57 8.82 -15.60 15.59
CA ASN A 57 10.18 -16.05 15.81
C ASN A 57 10.84 -16.42 14.48
N LEU A 58 11.34 -15.41 13.76
CA LEU A 58 12.06 -15.63 12.50
C LEU A 58 13.38 -16.37 12.69
N ALA A 59 14.00 -16.31 13.88
CA ALA A 59 15.27 -16.98 14.15
C ALA A 59 15.16 -18.50 14.00
N GLU A 60 14.06 -19.10 14.45
CA GLU A 60 13.81 -20.53 14.29
C GLU A 60 13.67 -20.92 12.81
N LEU A 61 12.90 -20.15 12.04
CA LEU A 61 12.74 -20.38 10.60
C LEU A 61 14.10 -20.27 9.87
N PHE A 62 14.86 -19.24 10.17
CA PHE A 62 16.16 -19.03 9.52
C PHE A 62 17.16 -20.10 9.92
N GLY A 63 17.16 -20.58 11.17
CA GLY A 63 17.94 -21.73 11.60
C GLY A 63 17.60 -23.01 10.82
N LYS A 64 16.32 -23.25 10.53
CA LYS A 64 15.91 -24.37 9.66
C LYS A 64 16.36 -24.20 8.21
N ILE A 65 16.32 -22.97 7.67
CA ILE A 65 16.84 -22.68 6.32
C ILE A 65 18.35 -22.91 6.28
N GLU A 66 19.10 -22.48 7.30
CA GLU A 66 20.54 -22.70 7.43
C GLU A 66 20.88 -24.20 7.50
N THR A 67 20.15 -24.96 8.32
CA THR A 67 20.30 -26.43 8.39
C THR A 67 20.12 -27.07 7.02
N ARG A 68 19.04 -26.72 6.30
CA ARG A 68 18.79 -27.20 4.95
C ARG A 68 19.83 -26.77 3.93
N TRP A 69 20.41 -25.58 4.11
CA TRP A 69 21.52 -25.12 3.29
C TRP A 69 22.74 -26.04 3.48
N ASN A 70 23.11 -26.29 4.74
CA ASN A 70 24.26 -27.10 5.10
C ASN A 70 24.12 -28.58 4.66
N GLU A 71 22.88 -29.10 4.70
CA GLU A 71 22.54 -30.45 4.26
C GLU A 71 22.28 -30.55 2.73
N ASN A 72 22.32 -29.44 1.99
CA ASN A 72 21.96 -29.36 0.56
C ASN A 72 20.53 -29.83 0.25
N THR A 73 19.59 -29.65 1.19
CA THR A 73 18.18 -30.06 1.09
C THR A 73 17.23 -28.90 0.82
N LEU A 74 17.74 -27.71 0.46
CA LEU A 74 16.91 -26.55 0.11
C LEU A 74 15.92 -26.89 -1.00
N ASN A 75 14.68 -26.40 -0.86
CA ASN A 75 13.70 -26.44 -1.93
C ASN A 75 14.12 -25.53 -3.12
N ALA A 76 13.52 -25.73 -4.28
CA ALA A 76 13.89 -24.99 -5.48
C ALA A 76 13.70 -23.46 -5.36
N PRO A 77 12.62 -22.94 -4.72
CA PRO A 77 12.47 -21.51 -4.48
C PRO A 77 13.60 -20.91 -3.63
N LEU A 78 14.04 -21.57 -2.56
CA LEU A 78 15.17 -21.10 -1.75
C LEU A 78 16.50 -21.21 -2.50
N LYS A 79 16.71 -22.25 -3.31
CA LYS A 79 17.90 -22.33 -4.19
C LYS A 79 17.93 -21.13 -5.16
N ALA A 80 16.80 -20.73 -5.70
CA ALA A 80 16.69 -19.55 -6.55
C ALA A 80 17.00 -18.25 -5.79
N PHE A 81 16.48 -18.11 -4.56
CA PHE A 81 16.79 -16.97 -3.70
C PHE A 81 18.28 -16.81 -3.44
N PHE A 82 19.00 -17.90 -3.22
CA PHE A 82 20.46 -17.88 -3.02
C PHE A 82 21.28 -17.92 -4.31
N GLY A 83 20.66 -17.78 -5.49
CA GLY A 83 21.36 -17.78 -6.77
C GLY A 83 21.89 -19.16 -7.23
N ASN A 84 21.44 -20.23 -6.59
CA ASN A 84 21.85 -21.62 -6.86
C ASN A 84 20.83 -22.38 -7.73
N SER A 85 20.09 -21.65 -8.60
CA SER A 85 19.15 -22.25 -9.53
C SER A 85 19.87 -23.14 -10.56
N SER A 86 19.33 -24.31 -10.81
CA SER A 86 19.74 -25.14 -11.93
C SER A 86 18.61 -25.23 -12.96
N LEU A 87 18.95 -25.27 -14.24
CA LEU A 87 17.98 -25.59 -15.30
C LEU A 87 17.43 -26.98 -15.01
N SER A 88 16.21 -27.04 -14.45
CA SER A 88 15.55 -28.33 -14.25
C SER A 88 15.07 -28.84 -15.62
N ASN A 89 15.67 -29.90 -16.09
CA ASN A 89 15.06 -30.73 -17.14
C ASN A 89 13.80 -31.42 -16.56
N ASN A 90 12.77 -30.63 -16.25
CA ASN A 90 11.45 -31.17 -15.96
C ASN A 90 10.92 -31.79 -17.26
N GLY A 91 10.85 -33.12 -17.27
CA GLY A 91 10.57 -33.98 -18.41
C GLY A 91 9.49 -33.49 -19.39
N HIS A 92 9.33 -34.20 -20.48
CA HIS A 92 8.45 -33.88 -21.62
C HIS A 92 6.94 -33.77 -21.33
N VAL A 93 6.54 -33.75 -20.02
CA VAL A 93 5.13 -33.66 -19.63
C VAL A 93 4.64 -32.20 -19.79
N LEU A 94 3.69 -32.03 -20.69
CA LEU A 94 3.01 -30.75 -20.90
C LEU A 94 2.06 -30.46 -19.73
N PRO A 95 2.06 -29.24 -19.18
CA PRO A 95 1.08 -28.86 -18.18
C PRO A 95 -0.32 -28.77 -18.80
N ASN A 96 -1.34 -29.00 -18.00
CA ASN A 96 -2.71 -28.82 -18.42
C ASN A 96 -3.18 -27.43 -17.99
N ILE A 97 -3.71 -26.64 -18.91
CA ILE A 97 -4.22 -25.29 -18.67
C ILE A 97 -5.75 -25.33 -18.71
N VAL A 98 -6.36 -24.84 -17.62
CA VAL A 98 -7.79 -24.69 -17.44
C VAL A 98 -8.09 -23.19 -17.37
N LEU A 99 -8.98 -22.69 -18.23
CA LEU A 99 -9.33 -21.29 -18.31
C LEU A 99 -10.82 -21.10 -18.04
N PHE A 100 -11.12 -20.22 -17.08
CA PHE A 100 -12.48 -19.78 -16.77
C PHE A 100 -12.68 -18.30 -17.13
N ASP A 101 -12.00 -17.87 -18.18
CA ASP A 101 -12.08 -16.52 -18.71
C ASP A 101 -12.14 -16.56 -20.24
N ASP A 102 -12.95 -15.68 -20.83
CA ASP A 102 -13.12 -15.56 -22.26
C ASP A 102 -12.02 -14.73 -22.93
N ARG A 103 -11.20 -14.03 -22.15
CA ARG A 103 -10.22 -13.04 -22.63
C ARG A 103 -8.82 -13.29 -22.06
N VAL A 104 -8.18 -14.34 -22.51
CA VAL A 104 -6.78 -14.63 -22.19
C VAL A 104 -5.90 -14.19 -23.35
N ASN A 105 -4.73 -13.61 -23.03
CA ASN A 105 -3.68 -13.33 -24.02
C ASN A 105 -2.49 -14.29 -23.85
N VAL A 106 -1.55 -14.26 -24.81
CA VAL A 106 -0.42 -15.19 -24.83
C VAL A 106 0.48 -15.04 -23.60
N ASP A 107 0.73 -13.80 -23.12
CA ASP A 107 1.58 -13.58 -21.96
C ASP A 107 0.94 -14.18 -20.70
N GLN A 108 -0.39 -14.06 -20.55
CA GLN A 108 -1.15 -14.67 -19.45
C GLN A 108 -1.12 -16.21 -19.56
N ALA A 109 -1.29 -16.77 -20.75
CA ALA A 109 -1.18 -18.21 -20.98
C ALA A 109 0.24 -18.73 -20.68
N LEU A 110 1.29 -17.99 -21.04
CA LEU A 110 2.68 -18.29 -20.71
C LEU A 110 2.97 -18.24 -19.20
N LEU A 111 2.33 -17.32 -18.47
CA LEU A 111 2.42 -17.26 -17.00
C LEU A 111 1.85 -18.56 -16.40
N ILE A 112 0.61 -18.94 -16.78
CA ILE A 112 -0.03 -20.16 -16.27
C ILE A 112 0.83 -21.39 -16.62
N TYR A 113 1.30 -21.47 -17.87
CA TYR A 113 2.20 -22.53 -18.31
C TYR A 113 3.47 -22.60 -17.46
N GLY A 114 4.11 -21.47 -17.23
CA GLY A 114 5.33 -21.36 -16.43
C GLY A 114 5.12 -21.81 -14.97
N ALA A 115 4.05 -21.34 -14.34
CA ALA A 115 3.71 -21.68 -12.97
C ALA A 115 3.48 -23.19 -12.75
N LEU A 116 2.92 -23.87 -13.74
CA LEU A 116 2.62 -25.30 -13.64
C LEU A 116 3.80 -26.18 -14.00
N LYS A 117 4.71 -25.71 -14.85
CA LYS A 117 5.84 -26.46 -15.41
C LYS A 117 7.15 -26.23 -14.67
N ASN A 118 7.46 -24.97 -14.37
CA ASN A 118 8.76 -24.59 -13.84
C ASN A 118 8.78 -24.69 -12.30
N LYS A 119 9.97 -24.83 -11.74
CA LYS A 119 10.16 -24.76 -10.27
C LYS A 119 10.02 -23.34 -9.73
N VAL A 120 10.45 -22.36 -10.53
CA VAL A 120 10.30 -20.93 -10.24
C VAL A 120 9.86 -20.20 -11.50
N THR A 121 8.97 -19.24 -11.36
CA THR A 121 8.51 -18.37 -12.45
C THR A 121 8.37 -16.95 -11.91
N TYR A 122 9.07 -15.99 -12.53
CA TYR A 122 8.97 -14.57 -12.22
C TYR A 122 8.06 -13.86 -13.22
N VAL A 123 7.18 -13.02 -12.70
CA VAL A 123 6.23 -12.26 -13.52
C VAL A 123 6.31 -10.78 -13.16
N GLN A 124 6.66 -9.99 -14.17
CA GLN A 124 6.47 -8.54 -14.14
C GLN A 124 5.04 -8.26 -14.62
N GLY A 125 4.20 -7.79 -13.72
CA GLY A 125 2.79 -7.52 -14.00
C GLY A 125 2.43 -6.06 -13.78
N PRO A 126 2.60 -5.18 -14.78
CA PRO A 126 2.18 -3.79 -14.71
C PRO A 126 0.71 -3.62 -14.31
N PRO A 127 0.29 -2.42 -13.85
CA PRO A 127 -1.10 -2.15 -13.52
C PRO A 127 -2.03 -2.44 -14.68
N GLY A 128 -3.22 -3.01 -14.43
CA GLY A 128 -4.24 -3.23 -15.45
C GLY A 128 -3.94 -4.31 -16.48
N THR A 129 -2.94 -5.18 -16.26
CA THR A 129 -2.57 -6.27 -17.17
C THR A 129 -3.25 -7.61 -16.87
N GLY A 130 -4.20 -7.64 -15.92
CA GLY A 130 -4.98 -8.82 -15.59
C GLY A 130 -4.27 -9.83 -14.68
N LYS A 131 -3.33 -9.40 -13.82
CA LYS A 131 -2.64 -10.25 -12.82
C LYS A 131 -3.61 -11.15 -12.07
N THR A 132 -4.58 -10.56 -11.37
CA THR A 132 -5.55 -11.28 -10.54
C THR A 132 -6.34 -12.34 -11.32
N GLN A 133 -6.71 -12.04 -12.56
CA GLN A 133 -7.41 -12.99 -13.44
C GLN A 133 -6.52 -14.14 -13.85
N THR A 134 -5.24 -13.85 -14.14
CA THR A 134 -4.28 -14.88 -14.52
C THR A 134 -3.94 -15.79 -13.32
N ILE A 135 -3.79 -15.22 -12.12
CA ILE A 135 -3.60 -15.99 -10.88
C ILE A 135 -4.80 -16.90 -10.64
N PHE A 136 -6.01 -16.39 -10.79
CA PHE A 136 -7.24 -17.19 -10.68
C PHE A 136 -7.25 -18.41 -11.61
N ASN A 137 -6.95 -18.23 -12.91
CA ASN A 137 -6.85 -19.34 -13.84
C ASN A 137 -5.67 -20.29 -13.50
N THR A 138 -4.57 -19.78 -12.93
CA THR A 138 -3.47 -20.61 -12.45
C THR A 138 -3.90 -21.49 -11.28
N ILE A 139 -4.65 -20.95 -10.33
CA ILE A 139 -5.21 -21.70 -9.20
C ILE A 139 -6.10 -22.83 -9.69
N LEU A 140 -7.04 -22.54 -10.60
CA LEU A 140 -7.92 -23.57 -11.15
C LEU A 140 -7.13 -24.64 -11.92
N SER A 141 -6.18 -24.24 -12.76
CA SER A 141 -5.33 -25.19 -13.48
C SER A 141 -4.53 -26.09 -12.53
N ALA A 142 -4.01 -25.54 -11.44
CA ALA A 142 -3.29 -26.30 -10.43
C ALA A 142 -4.22 -27.22 -9.62
N PHE A 143 -5.45 -26.79 -9.30
CA PHE A 143 -6.47 -27.61 -8.66
C PHE A 143 -6.86 -28.81 -9.52
N PHE A 144 -7.13 -28.58 -10.84
CA PHE A 144 -7.35 -29.68 -11.78
C PHE A 144 -6.12 -30.59 -11.94
N ALA A 145 -4.92 -30.10 -11.67
CA ALA A 145 -3.70 -30.91 -11.60
C ALA A 145 -3.50 -31.62 -10.24
N LYS A 146 -4.46 -31.52 -9.32
CA LYS A 146 -4.45 -32.10 -7.96
C LYS A 146 -3.25 -31.65 -7.13
N LYS A 147 -2.86 -30.36 -7.27
CA LYS A 147 -1.78 -29.76 -6.50
C LYS A 147 -2.30 -29.11 -5.22
N THR A 148 -1.52 -29.16 -4.16
CA THR A 148 -1.70 -28.31 -2.99
C THR A 148 -1.10 -26.93 -3.27
N ILE A 149 -1.87 -25.87 -2.95
CA ILE A 149 -1.54 -24.50 -3.36
C ILE A 149 -1.58 -23.57 -2.15
N LEU A 150 -0.49 -22.85 -1.94
CA LEU A 150 -0.44 -21.73 -1.02
C LEU A 150 -0.50 -20.43 -1.81
N ILE A 151 -1.45 -19.55 -1.50
CA ILE A 151 -1.54 -18.23 -2.08
C ILE A 151 -1.22 -17.22 -0.99
N SER A 152 -0.17 -16.42 -1.20
CA SER A 152 0.26 -15.44 -0.20
C SER A 152 0.46 -14.05 -0.78
N THR A 153 0.26 -13.05 0.06
CA THR A 153 0.50 -11.62 -0.24
C THR A 153 0.96 -10.89 1.02
N ASN A 154 1.49 -9.68 0.86
CA ASN A 154 1.82 -8.85 2.00
C ASN A 154 0.57 -8.29 2.71
N ASN A 155 -0.54 -8.07 1.98
CA ASN A 155 -1.79 -7.47 2.46
C ASN A 155 -3.01 -8.35 2.20
N ASN A 156 -4.08 -8.20 3.00
CA ASN A 156 -5.30 -9.01 2.87
C ASN A 156 -6.10 -8.72 1.59
N ARG A 157 -6.18 -7.45 1.16
CA ARG A 157 -7.06 -7.01 0.06
C ARG A 157 -6.90 -7.76 -1.27
N PRO A 158 -5.67 -8.03 -1.78
CA PRO A 158 -5.50 -8.81 -3.00
C PRO A 158 -6.05 -10.23 -2.89
N LEU A 159 -5.89 -10.88 -1.71
CA LEU A 159 -6.40 -12.23 -1.48
C LEU A 159 -7.92 -12.27 -1.51
N ASP A 160 -8.58 -11.31 -0.85
CA ASP A 160 -10.04 -11.25 -0.80
C ASP A 160 -10.63 -11.10 -2.21
N GLY A 161 -10.00 -10.28 -3.08
CA GLY A 161 -10.39 -10.14 -4.48
C GLY A 161 -10.17 -11.39 -5.36
N ILE A 162 -9.28 -12.30 -4.98
CA ILE A 162 -9.13 -13.61 -5.65
C ILE A 162 -10.18 -14.58 -5.14
N VAL A 163 -10.42 -14.61 -3.82
CA VAL A 163 -11.41 -15.49 -3.17
C VAL A 163 -12.82 -15.22 -3.70
N GLU A 164 -13.20 -13.95 -3.86
CA GLU A 164 -14.51 -13.57 -4.43
C GLU A 164 -14.76 -14.20 -5.82
N LYS A 165 -13.71 -14.42 -6.61
CA LYS A 165 -13.81 -15.05 -7.93
C LYS A 165 -13.99 -16.57 -7.89
N LEU A 166 -13.72 -17.21 -6.75
CA LEU A 166 -13.90 -18.67 -6.58
C LEU A 166 -15.35 -19.06 -6.26
N SER A 167 -16.30 -18.24 -6.64
CA SER A 167 -17.72 -18.52 -6.51
C SER A 167 -18.29 -19.07 -7.82
N PHE A 168 -18.61 -20.35 -7.82
CA PHE A 168 -19.15 -21.09 -8.97
C PHE A 168 -20.52 -21.69 -8.61
N SER A 169 -21.30 -21.99 -9.66
CA SER A 169 -22.56 -22.72 -9.51
C SER A 169 -22.66 -23.82 -10.57
N TYR A 170 -23.25 -24.93 -10.19
CA TYR A 170 -23.56 -26.05 -11.08
C TYR A 170 -24.99 -26.50 -10.81
N ASP A 171 -25.82 -26.58 -11.82
CA ASP A 171 -27.22 -27.03 -11.72
C ASP A 171 -28.03 -26.31 -10.60
N ASN A 172 -27.89 -24.98 -10.53
CA ASN A 172 -28.48 -24.08 -9.51
C ASN A 172 -27.91 -24.24 -8.08
N HIS A 173 -26.93 -25.13 -7.85
CA HIS A 173 -26.28 -25.29 -6.57
C HIS A 173 -24.94 -24.54 -6.54
N LYS A 174 -24.65 -23.82 -5.45
CA LYS A 174 -23.37 -23.20 -5.23
C LYS A 174 -22.32 -24.28 -5.01
N ILE A 175 -21.20 -24.22 -5.74
CA ILE A 175 -20.09 -25.17 -5.55
C ILE A 175 -19.36 -24.86 -4.24
N PRO A 176 -19.30 -25.80 -3.28
CA PRO A 176 -18.56 -25.60 -2.02
C PRO A 176 -17.05 -25.84 -2.25
N PHE A 177 -16.41 -24.87 -2.91
CA PHE A 177 -15.02 -25.00 -3.33
C PHE A 177 -14.06 -25.15 -2.13
N PRO A 178 -13.16 -26.17 -2.09
CA PRO A 178 -12.41 -26.55 -0.88
C PRO A 178 -11.16 -25.69 -0.69
N PHE A 179 -11.32 -24.50 -0.09
CA PHE A 179 -10.22 -23.60 0.25
C PHE A 179 -10.39 -23.05 1.67
N LEU A 180 -9.28 -22.57 2.26
CA LEU A 180 -9.28 -21.86 3.52
C LEU A 180 -8.66 -20.48 3.35
N ARG A 181 -9.25 -19.47 4.05
CA ARG A 181 -8.77 -18.10 4.08
C ARG A 181 -8.25 -17.75 5.48
N LEU A 182 -6.94 -17.91 5.68
CA LEU A 182 -6.26 -17.63 6.95
C LEU A 182 -5.76 -16.17 6.99
N GLY A 183 -5.59 -15.63 8.20
CA GLY A 183 -5.15 -14.26 8.36
C GLY A 183 -5.12 -13.82 9.82
N ASN A 184 -5.67 -12.62 10.11
CA ASN A 184 -5.86 -12.14 11.47
C ASN A 184 -6.93 -12.97 12.21
N ILE A 185 -7.16 -12.67 13.50
CA ILE A 185 -8.08 -13.42 14.35
C ILE A 185 -9.50 -13.50 13.77
N ASN A 186 -9.99 -12.41 13.17
CA ASN A 186 -11.32 -12.37 12.57
C ASN A 186 -11.42 -13.32 11.35
N LYS A 187 -10.34 -13.40 10.53
CA LYS A 187 -10.29 -14.33 9.40
C LYS A 187 -10.18 -15.78 9.85
N ILE A 188 -9.49 -16.06 10.93
CA ILE A 188 -9.47 -17.39 11.54
C ILE A 188 -10.86 -17.79 12.06
N GLU A 189 -11.58 -16.86 12.66
CA GLU A 189 -12.94 -17.07 13.12
C GLU A 189 -13.88 -17.39 11.94
N GLU A 190 -13.88 -16.59 10.88
CA GLU A 190 -14.62 -16.86 9.65
C GLU A 190 -14.28 -18.26 9.08
N THR A 191 -12.99 -18.61 9.05
CA THR A 191 -12.52 -19.91 8.54
C THR A 191 -13.01 -21.08 9.39
N THR A 192 -12.98 -20.96 10.71
CA THR A 192 -13.46 -22.04 11.59
C THR A 192 -14.97 -22.25 11.46
N LEU A 193 -15.73 -21.19 11.22
CA LEU A 193 -17.17 -21.30 10.90
C LEU A 193 -17.38 -21.96 9.53
N GLN A 194 -16.60 -21.59 8.51
CA GLN A 194 -16.64 -22.24 7.19
C GLN A 194 -16.35 -23.76 7.29
N ILE A 195 -15.36 -24.18 8.10
CA ILE A 195 -15.07 -25.59 8.32
C ILE A 195 -16.24 -26.28 9.06
N ARG A 196 -16.84 -25.61 10.05
CA ARG A 196 -18.03 -26.12 10.76
C ARG A 196 -19.21 -26.37 9.82
N GLU A 197 -19.46 -25.45 8.89
CA GLU A 197 -20.47 -25.62 7.84
C GLU A 197 -20.10 -26.77 6.90
N ALA A 198 -18.80 -26.92 6.56
CA ALA A 198 -18.34 -28.02 5.71
C ALA A 198 -18.58 -29.43 6.32
N PHE A 199 -18.55 -29.57 7.66
CA PHE A 199 -18.92 -30.82 8.34
C PHE A 199 -20.40 -31.18 8.18
N GLN A 200 -21.26 -30.27 7.72
CA GLN A 200 -22.68 -30.53 7.49
C GLN A 200 -22.98 -31.00 6.06
N ILE A 201 -21.98 -31.01 5.17
CA ILE A 201 -22.12 -31.41 3.78
C ILE A 201 -22.00 -32.92 3.68
N GLU A 202 -23.07 -33.60 3.30
CA GLU A 202 -23.12 -35.06 3.09
C GLU A 202 -22.74 -35.42 1.64
N ASP A 203 -22.14 -36.60 1.44
CA ASP A 203 -21.69 -37.09 0.11
C ASP A 203 -22.88 -37.67 -0.72
N GLU A 204 -24.10 -37.67 -0.19
CA GLU A 204 -25.29 -38.25 -0.84
C GLU A 204 -25.67 -37.58 -2.19
N GLU A 205 -25.21 -36.36 -2.43
CA GLU A 205 -25.43 -35.64 -3.69
C GLU A 205 -24.40 -35.99 -4.79
N ASN A 206 -23.44 -36.85 -4.52
CA ASN A 206 -22.33 -37.14 -5.44
C ASN A 206 -22.52 -38.46 -6.18
N ASP A 207 -23.12 -38.41 -7.35
CA ASP A 207 -23.40 -39.56 -8.24
C ASP A 207 -22.16 -40.23 -8.87
N LEU A 208 -20.94 -39.61 -8.75
CA LEU A 208 -19.76 -40.09 -9.46
C LEU A 208 -18.82 -40.90 -8.58
N SER A 209 -18.45 -42.09 -9.04
CA SER A 209 -17.32 -42.86 -8.49
C SER A 209 -15.98 -42.09 -8.70
N VAL A 210 -14.94 -42.51 -7.96
CA VAL A 210 -13.57 -41.97 -8.11
C VAL A 210 -13.06 -42.11 -9.55
N ASN A 211 -13.36 -43.22 -10.19
CA ASN A 211 -12.94 -43.51 -11.57
C ASN A 211 -13.67 -42.62 -12.60
N GLU A 212 -14.98 -42.42 -12.43
CA GLU A 212 -15.76 -41.55 -13.30
C GLU A 212 -15.34 -40.11 -13.19
N LEU A 213 -15.04 -39.64 -11.95
CA LEU A 213 -14.52 -38.32 -11.71
C LEU A 213 -13.15 -38.11 -12.39
N GLU A 214 -12.28 -39.11 -12.37
CA GLU A 214 -10.98 -39.05 -13.06
C GLU A 214 -11.14 -39.04 -14.58
N ILE A 215 -12.09 -39.78 -15.13
CA ILE A 215 -12.42 -39.75 -16.58
C ILE A 215 -12.93 -38.35 -16.96
N LEU A 216 -13.85 -37.80 -16.15
CA LEU A 216 -14.38 -36.45 -16.38
C LEU A 216 -13.28 -35.40 -16.32
N ARG A 217 -12.38 -35.48 -15.35
CA ARG A 217 -11.21 -34.61 -15.23
C ARG A 217 -10.33 -34.65 -16.48
N LYS A 218 -9.99 -35.86 -16.95
CA LYS A 218 -9.18 -36.05 -18.18
C LYS A 218 -9.89 -35.48 -19.41
N LYS A 219 -11.20 -35.65 -19.53
CA LYS A 219 -12.00 -35.05 -20.59
C LYS A 219 -11.90 -33.53 -20.59
N VAL A 220 -12.05 -32.89 -19.43
CA VAL A 220 -11.92 -31.42 -19.28
C VAL A 220 -10.51 -30.97 -19.65
N LEU A 221 -9.47 -31.62 -19.14
CA LEU A 221 -8.07 -31.28 -19.40
C LEU A 221 -7.67 -31.44 -20.87
N SER A 222 -8.32 -32.33 -21.62
CA SER A 222 -8.02 -32.51 -23.03
C SER A 222 -8.49 -31.35 -23.91
N LYS A 223 -9.47 -30.56 -23.47
CA LYS A 223 -10.08 -29.48 -24.27
C LYS A 223 -9.08 -28.39 -24.69
N ASN A 224 -8.08 -28.10 -23.87
CA ASN A 224 -7.05 -27.08 -24.18
C ASN A 224 -5.69 -27.68 -24.57
N ARG A 225 -5.59 -28.98 -24.84
CA ARG A 225 -4.32 -29.66 -25.08
C ARG A 225 -3.62 -29.16 -26.34
N GLU A 226 -4.33 -28.95 -27.43
CA GLU A 226 -3.78 -28.44 -28.70
C GLU A 226 -3.26 -27.02 -28.54
N ALA A 227 -4.01 -26.17 -27.81
CA ALA A 227 -3.58 -24.81 -27.47
C ALA A 227 -2.27 -24.80 -26.67
N VAL A 228 -2.12 -25.73 -25.72
CA VAL A 228 -0.89 -25.84 -24.89
C VAL A 228 0.29 -26.32 -25.74
N ILE A 229 0.07 -27.23 -26.73
CA ILE A 229 1.12 -27.65 -27.67
C ILE A 229 1.57 -26.44 -28.54
N ALA A 230 0.61 -25.70 -29.09
CA ALA A 230 0.89 -24.48 -29.87
C ALA A 230 1.65 -23.45 -29.06
N LEU A 231 1.21 -23.18 -27.80
CA LEU A 231 1.86 -22.27 -26.85
C LEU A 231 3.29 -22.71 -26.53
N THR A 232 3.52 -24.02 -26.35
CA THR A 232 4.85 -24.58 -26.09
C THR A 232 5.80 -24.35 -27.24
N ASN A 233 5.33 -24.58 -28.45
CA ASN A 233 6.10 -24.35 -29.67
C ASN A 233 6.40 -22.87 -29.88
N PHE A 234 5.42 -22.00 -29.65
CA PHE A 234 5.59 -20.55 -29.70
C PHE A 234 6.67 -20.09 -28.69
N GLN A 235 6.61 -20.55 -27.43
CA GLN A 235 7.59 -20.19 -26.43
C GLN A 235 9.00 -20.65 -26.80
N LYS A 236 9.16 -21.90 -27.28
CA LYS A 236 10.45 -22.43 -27.73
C LYS A 236 11.02 -21.61 -28.89
N ARG A 237 10.20 -21.27 -29.86
CA ARG A 237 10.61 -20.45 -31.01
C ARG A 237 11.00 -19.04 -30.57
N ARG A 238 10.18 -18.39 -29.74
CA ARG A 238 10.45 -17.04 -29.22
C ARG A 238 11.75 -16.97 -28.43
N VAL A 239 12.02 -17.94 -27.56
CA VAL A 239 13.29 -18.01 -26.81
C VAL A 239 14.47 -18.20 -27.75
N ALA A 240 14.33 -19.03 -28.79
CA ALA A 240 15.38 -19.23 -29.80
C ALA A 240 15.65 -17.94 -30.61
N GLU A 241 14.61 -17.21 -30.99
CA GLU A 241 14.70 -15.94 -31.70
C GLU A 241 15.35 -14.85 -30.85
N GLU A 242 14.96 -14.72 -29.58
CA GLU A 242 15.55 -13.77 -28.61
C GLU A 242 17.04 -14.06 -28.40
N ASN A 243 17.41 -15.33 -28.21
CA ASN A 243 18.81 -15.75 -28.09
C ASN A 243 19.62 -15.47 -29.34
N LEU A 244 19.05 -15.71 -30.52
CA LEU A 244 19.71 -15.42 -31.77
C LEU A 244 19.99 -13.91 -31.92
N VAL A 245 19.00 -13.06 -31.66
CA VAL A 245 19.16 -11.60 -31.67
C VAL A 245 20.20 -11.13 -30.64
N PHE A 246 20.22 -11.74 -29.46
CA PHE A 246 21.26 -11.46 -28.46
C PHE A 246 22.67 -11.80 -28.99
N LEU A 247 22.86 -13.01 -29.53
CA LEU A 247 24.15 -13.41 -30.07
C LEU A 247 24.60 -12.51 -31.21
N GLU A 248 23.68 -12.05 -32.09
CA GLU A 248 23.97 -11.10 -33.15
C GLU A 248 24.41 -9.73 -32.66
N LYS A 249 23.80 -9.24 -31.57
CA LYS A 249 24.23 -7.98 -30.91
C LYS A 249 25.63 -8.12 -30.33
N VAL A 250 25.91 -9.20 -29.61
CA VAL A 250 27.22 -9.48 -29.01
C VAL A 250 28.32 -9.61 -30.09
N GLU A 251 27.98 -10.25 -31.19
CA GLU A 251 28.90 -10.35 -32.35
C GLU A 251 29.19 -9.00 -33.01
N LYS A 252 28.17 -8.13 -33.17
CA LYS A 252 28.31 -6.74 -33.65
C LYS A 252 29.15 -5.86 -32.72
N MET A 253 29.15 -6.15 -31.42
CA MET A 253 30.04 -5.50 -30.45
C MET A 253 31.48 -5.99 -30.47
N GLY A 254 31.83 -6.89 -31.42
CA GLY A 254 33.19 -7.35 -31.61
C GLY A 254 33.56 -8.64 -30.87
N ALA A 255 32.66 -9.26 -30.15
CA ALA A 255 32.90 -10.52 -29.45
C ALA A 255 33.02 -11.68 -30.46
N ARG A 256 34.20 -12.24 -30.64
CA ARG A 256 34.47 -13.40 -31.47
C ARG A 256 34.67 -14.65 -30.61
N SER A 257 33.60 -15.35 -30.28
CA SER A 257 33.65 -16.58 -29.47
C SER A 257 33.32 -17.82 -30.33
N SER A 258 34.03 -18.93 -30.10
CA SER A 258 33.72 -20.22 -30.71
C SER A 258 32.30 -20.70 -30.29
N ILE A 259 31.79 -20.25 -29.15
CA ILE A 259 30.45 -20.56 -28.65
C ILE A 259 29.40 -19.90 -29.54
N ILE A 260 29.56 -18.63 -29.95
CA ILE A 260 28.64 -17.91 -30.83
C ILE A 260 28.56 -18.64 -32.18
N LYS A 261 29.71 -19.02 -32.74
CA LYS A 261 29.77 -19.73 -34.02
C LYS A 261 29.09 -21.10 -34.01
N LYS A 262 29.06 -21.79 -32.85
CA LYS A 262 28.39 -23.08 -32.70
C LYS A 262 26.90 -22.94 -32.40
N GLN A 263 26.51 -22.00 -31.58
CA GLN A 263 25.14 -21.85 -31.11
C GLN A 263 24.22 -21.20 -32.17
N LYS A 264 24.75 -20.25 -32.95
CA LYS A 264 23.96 -19.52 -33.94
C LYS A 264 23.29 -20.43 -34.98
N PRO A 265 24.00 -21.39 -35.66
CA PRO A 265 23.38 -22.33 -36.55
C PRO A 265 22.34 -23.26 -35.91
N LEU A 266 22.58 -23.66 -34.66
CA LEU A 266 21.65 -24.51 -33.90
C LEU A 266 20.33 -23.77 -33.62
N LEU A 267 20.41 -22.50 -33.19
CA LEU A 267 19.21 -21.68 -32.99
C LEU A 267 18.47 -21.43 -34.29
N GLN A 268 19.16 -21.13 -35.39
CA GLN A 268 18.56 -20.96 -36.73
C GLN A 268 17.82 -22.21 -37.18
N LYS A 269 18.45 -23.39 -37.00
CA LYS A 269 17.81 -24.69 -37.31
C LYS A 269 16.58 -24.91 -36.43
N GLN A 270 16.67 -24.66 -35.12
CA GLN A 270 15.54 -24.78 -34.21
C GLN A 270 14.37 -23.87 -34.60
N ILE A 271 14.64 -22.63 -35.03
CA ILE A 271 13.62 -21.69 -35.51
C ILE A 271 12.96 -22.19 -36.78
N GLN A 272 13.72 -22.79 -37.69
CA GLN A 272 13.18 -23.37 -38.95
C GLN A 272 12.32 -24.62 -38.73
N GLU A 273 12.68 -25.46 -37.75
CA GLU A 273 11.95 -26.69 -37.42
C GLU A 273 10.63 -26.45 -36.67
N ILE A 274 10.50 -25.31 -35.98
CA ILE A 274 9.27 -24.98 -35.24
C ILE A 274 8.36 -24.11 -36.12
N PRO A 275 7.14 -24.60 -36.48
CA PRO A 275 6.19 -23.80 -37.24
C PRO A 275 5.90 -22.44 -36.56
N TYR A 276 5.83 -21.40 -37.38
CA TYR A 276 5.38 -20.09 -36.90
C TYR A 276 3.86 -20.14 -36.64
N VAL A 277 3.44 -19.73 -35.46
CA VAL A 277 2.04 -19.57 -35.07
C VAL A 277 1.88 -18.16 -34.50
N SER A 278 0.89 -17.42 -34.99
CA SER A 278 0.65 -16.06 -34.46
C SER A 278 0.06 -16.11 -33.05
N GLU A 279 0.28 -15.04 -32.29
CA GLU A 279 -0.33 -14.93 -30.96
C GLU A 279 -1.87 -15.06 -30.97
N LYS A 280 -2.50 -14.53 -32.04
CA LYS A 280 -3.95 -14.61 -32.23
C LYS A 280 -4.41 -16.06 -32.51
N ASP A 281 -3.67 -16.79 -33.28
CA ASP A 281 -4.01 -18.20 -33.63
C ASP A 281 -3.87 -19.08 -32.36
N ILE A 282 -2.81 -18.87 -31.57
CA ILE A 282 -2.63 -19.61 -30.29
C ILE A 282 -3.83 -19.40 -29.38
N ILE A 283 -4.23 -18.15 -29.20
CA ILE A 283 -5.35 -17.81 -28.30
C ILE A 283 -6.66 -18.36 -28.83
N SER A 284 -6.87 -18.39 -30.15
CA SER A 284 -8.08 -18.96 -30.74
C SER A 284 -8.27 -20.46 -30.48
N HIS A 285 -7.19 -21.19 -30.16
CA HIS A 285 -7.25 -22.61 -29.79
C HIS A 285 -7.61 -22.83 -28.31
N PHE A 286 -7.54 -21.78 -27.44
CA PHE A 286 -7.98 -21.91 -26.05
C PHE A 286 -9.49 -21.80 -25.96
N VAL A 287 -10.08 -22.73 -25.20
CA VAL A 287 -11.50 -22.75 -24.89
C VAL A 287 -11.72 -22.30 -23.46
N SER A 288 -12.62 -21.32 -23.27
CA SER A 288 -13.11 -20.96 -21.95
C SER A 288 -14.00 -22.08 -21.38
N LEU A 289 -13.75 -22.45 -20.14
CA LEU A 289 -14.51 -23.48 -19.43
C LEU A 289 -15.51 -22.88 -18.40
N LYS A 290 -15.70 -21.57 -18.42
CA LYS A 290 -16.54 -20.85 -17.47
C LYS A 290 -18.00 -21.39 -17.45
N GLU A 291 -18.56 -21.70 -18.60
CA GLU A 291 -19.91 -22.23 -18.75
C GLU A 291 -19.92 -23.71 -19.20
N ASP A 292 -18.74 -24.35 -19.16
CA ASP A 292 -18.60 -25.73 -19.56
C ASP A 292 -19.16 -26.67 -18.50
N LYS A 293 -20.22 -27.42 -18.86
CA LYS A 293 -20.94 -28.32 -17.96
C LYS A 293 -20.03 -29.41 -17.37
N ASP A 294 -19.10 -29.97 -18.16
CA ASP A 294 -18.18 -31.00 -17.66
C ASP A 294 -17.21 -30.43 -16.61
N ALA A 295 -16.70 -29.22 -16.86
CA ALA A 295 -15.80 -28.55 -15.94
C ALA A 295 -16.49 -28.16 -14.63
N LEU A 296 -17.69 -27.59 -14.72
CA LEU A 296 -18.49 -27.24 -13.54
C LEU A 296 -18.92 -28.49 -12.75
N LYS A 297 -19.36 -29.56 -13.46
CA LYS A 297 -19.67 -30.83 -12.82
C LYS A 297 -18.47 -31.42 -12.08
N TYR A 298 -17.29 -31.38 -12.73
CA TYR A 298 -16.04 -31.84 -12.06
C TYR A 298 -15.74 -31.02 -10.80
N LEU A 299 -15.82 -29.68 -10.87
CA LEU A 299 -15.60 -28.82 -9.72
C LEU A 299 -16.56 -29.15 -8.58
N TYR A 300 -17.86 -29.32 -8.89
CA TYR A 300 -18.89 -29.65 -7.91
C TYR A 300 -18.59 -30.99 -7.23
N CYS A 301 -18.54 -32.06 -8.01
CA CYS A 301 -18.34 -33.42 -7.50
C CYS A 301 -16.98 -33.60 -6.80
N SER A 302 -15.90 -32.94 -7.33
CA SER A 302 -14.59 -32.98 -6.69
C SER A 302 -14.59 -32.24 -5.37
N SER A 303 -15.27 -31.09 -5.28
CA SER A 303 -15.39 -30.33 -4.04
C SER A 303 -16.13 -31.11 -2.95
N LEU A 304 -17.26 -31.73 -3.29
CA LEU A 304 -18.01 -32.59 -2.36
C LEU A 304 -17.13 -33.75 -1.85
N LYS A 305 -16.37 -34.41 -2.74
CA LYS A 305 -15.46 -35.50 -2.32
C LYS A 305 -14.32 -35.04 -1.42
N HIS A 306 -13.83 -33.84 -1.61
CA HIS A 306 -12.86 -33.25 -0.69
C HIS A 306 -13.47 -33.02 0.69
N LEU A 307 -14.64 -32.42 0.76
CA LEU A 307 -15.31 -32.09 2.02
C LEU A 307 -15.85 -33.33 2.75
N ALA A 308 -16.37 -34.32 2.01
CA ALA A 308 -16.85 -35.59 2.60
C ALA A 308 -15.77 -36.34 3.43
N LYS A 309 -14.48 -36.10 3.16
CA LYS A 309 -13.39 -36.64 3.96
C LYS A 309 -13.45 -36.23 5.43
N LEU A 310 -14.04 -35.05 5.73
CA LEU A 310 -14.20 -34.54 7.09
C LEU A 310 -14.95 -35.51 8.01
N HIS A 311 -15.82 -36.37 7.48
CA HIS A 311 -16.57 -37.38 8.25
C HIS A 311 -15.73 -38.57 8.68
N SER A 312 -14.45 -38.66 8.29
CA SER A 312 -13.55 -39.69 8.75
C SER A 312 -13.07 -39.43 10.18
N PRO A 313 -12.92 -40.44 11.04
CA PRO A 313 -12.48 -40.27 12.44
C PRO A 313 -11.16 -39.53 12.62
N LYS A 314 -10.29 -39.50 11.60
CA LYS A 314 -9.03 -38.76 11.65
C LYS A 314 -9.20 -37.25 11.79
N TYR A 315 -10.43 -36.71 11.55
CA TYR A 315 -10.76 -35.29 11.68
C TYR A 315 -11.55 -34.95 12.95
N ASP A 316 -11.77 -35.90 13.87
CA ASP A 316 -12.56 -35.70 15.10
C ASP A 316 -12.00 -34.52 15.93
N VAL A 317 -10.67 -34.44 16.05
CA VAL A 317 -10.00 -33.31 16.75
C VAL A 317 -10.33 -31.95 16.10
N LEU A 318 -10.35 -31.89 14.77
CA LEU A 318 -10.72 -30.68 14.05
C LEU A 318 -12.20 -30.34 14.28
N HIS A 319 -13.07 -31.36 14.29
CA HIS A 319 -14.49 -31.22 14.58
C HIS A 319 -14.73 -30.67 15.99
N GLU A 320 -14.05 -31.22 17.02
CA GLU A 320 -14.11 -30.68 18.39
C GLU A 320 -13.69 -29.21 18.45
N ILE A 321 -12.60 -28.83 17.77
CA ILE A 321 -12.10 -27.46 17.75
C ILE A 321 -13.14 -26.49 17.17
N VAL A 322 -13.77 -26.82 16.04
CA VAL A 322 -14.72 -25.90 15.39
C VAL A 322 -16.06 -25.79 16.13
N LEU A 323 -16.36 -26.71 17.05
CA LEU A 323 -17.52 -26.67 17.93
C LEU A 323 -17.34 -25.82 19.17
N ILE A 324 -16.12 -25.41 19.52
CA ILE A 324 -15.87 -24.51 20.65
C ILE A 324 -16.67 -23.21 20.46
N GLU A 325 -17.46 -22.82 21.47
CA GLU A 325 -18.33 -21.65 21.39
C GLU A 325 -17.54 -20.35 21.45
N ASP A 326 -16.56 -20.25 22.36
CA ASP A 326 -15.73 -19.04 22.50
C ASP A 326 -14.85 -18.85 21.27
N PRO A 327 -15.02 -17.72 20.52
CA PRO A 327 -14.28 -17.49 19.28
C PRO A 327 -12.77 -17.39 19.46
N ARG A 328 -12.32 -16.86 20.61
CA ARG A 328 -10.88 -16.70 20.88
C ARG A 328 -10.24 -18.02 21.21
N GLU A 329 -10.88 -18.83 22.07
CA GLU A 329 -10.40 -20.16 22.39
C GLU A 329 -10.37 -21.04 21.13
N ARG A 330 -11.45 -21.03 20.32
CA ARG A 330 -11.51 -21.72 19.04
C ARG A 330 -10.36 -21.32 18.11
N ALA A 331 -10.10 -20.03 17.95
CA ALA A 331 -9.01 -19.53 17.11
C ALA A 331 -7.63 -19.95 17.64
N MET A 332 -7.41 -19.94 18.95
CA MET A 332 -6.16 -20.41 19.58
C MET A 332 -5.93 -21.90 19.34
N LYS A 333 -6.94 -22.74 19.58
CA LYS A 333 -6.87 -24.18 19.35
C LYS A 333 -6.65 -24.51 17.88
N PHE A 334 -7.33 -23.80 16.98
CA PHE A 334 -7.14 -23.98 15.54
C PHE A 334 -5.73 -23.56 15.08
N ASN A 335 -5.18 -22.47 15.59
CA ASN A 335 -3.80 -22.09 15.30
C ASN A 335 -2.79 -23.13 15.81
N SER A 336 -3.02 -23.70 17.00
CA SER A 336 -2.20 -24.81 17.52
C SER A 336 -2.32 -26.06 16.63
N PHE A 337 -3.52 -26.37 16.14
CA PHE A 337 -3.76 -27.46 15.20
C PHE A 337 -2.99 -27.25 13.89
N LEU A 338 -3.02 -26.03 13.32
CA LEU A 338 -2.32 -25.69 12.08
C LEU A 338 -0.80 -25.76 12.20
N SER A 339 -0.22 -25.55 13.39
CA SER A 339 1.23 -25.56 13.60
C SER A 339 1.82 -26.96 13.67
N CYS A 340 1.01 -28.00 13.82
CA CYS A 340 1.44 -29.40 13.77
C CYS A 340 1.47 -29.89 12.31
N ASN A 341 2.58 -30.50 11.90
CA ASN A 341 2.80 -30.96 10.51
C ASN A 341 1.77 -32.00 10.07
N GLU A 342 1.50 -32.99 10.92
CA GLU A 342 0.55 -34.07 10.63
C GLU A 342 -0.88 -33.50 10.45
N ASN A 343 -1.26 -32.55 11.29
CA ASN A 343 -2.57 -31.92 11.20
C ASN A 343 -2.70 -31.05 9.95
N LEU A 344 -1.61 -30.35 9.55
CA LEU A 344 -1.60 -29.57 8.33
C LEU A 344 -1.73 -30.47 7.09
N GLU A 345 -1.06 -31.63 7.05
CA GLU A 345 -1.22 -32.60 5.97
C GLU A 345 -2.65 -33.13 5.88
N LEU A 346 -3.27 -33.46 7.02
CA LEU A 346 -4.68 -33.84 7.07
C LEU A 346 -5.58 -32.73 6.52
N LEU A 347 -5.33 -31.49 6.91
CA LEU A 347 -6.12 -30.34 6.46
C LEU A 347 -5.99 -30.12 4.94
N LEU A 348 -4.78 -30.28 4.39
CA LEU A 348 -4.51 -30.16 2.95
C LEU A 348 -5.14 -31.27 2.11
N ASP A 349 -5.41 -32.43 2.67
CA ASP A 349 -6.16 -33.49 2.01
C ASP A 349 -7.62 -33.09 1.73
N VAL A 350 -8.21 -32.27 2.61
CA VAL A 350 -9.57 -31.70 2.46
C VAL A 350 -9.55 -30.37 1.74
N PHE A 351 -8.69 -29.44 2.17
CA PHE A 351 -8.60 -28.08 1.67
C PHE A 351 -7.25 -27.85 0.98
N PRO A 352 -7.10 -28.27 -0.28
CA PRO A 352 -5.83 -28.19 -1.00
C PRO A 352 -5.38 -26.77 -1.31
N LEU A 353 -6.23 -25.75 -1.08
CA LEU A 353 -5.94 -24.35 -1.31
C LEU A 353 -5.97 -23.57 0.01
N ILE A 354 -4.88 -22.87 0.31
CA ILE A 354 -4.78 -21.98 1.46
C ILE A 354 -4.40 -20.59 1.00
N PHE A 355 -5.21 -19.60 1.40
CA PHE A 355 -4.96 -18.17 1.20
C PHE A 355 -4.52 -17.56 2.52
N THR A 356 -3.39 -16.86 2.53
CA THR A 356 -2.87 -16.25 3.76
C THR A 356 -1.96 -15.05 3.47
N THR A 357 -1.65 -14.25 4.47
CA THR A 357 -0.58 -13.25 4.35
C THR A 357 0.79 -13.91 4.57
N ASN A 358 1.87 -13.29 4.06
CA ASN A 358 3.23 -13.80 4.23
C ASN A 358 3.55 -14.10 5.70
N ILE A 359 3.21 -13.18 6.60
CA ILE A 359 3.44 -13.34 8.04
C ILE A 359 2.59 -14.48 8.60
N SER A 360 1.31 -14.56 8.24
CA SER A 360 0.40 -15.58 8.78
C SER A 360 0.73 -17.00 8.31
N ALA A 361 1.47 -17.14 7.21
CA ALA A 361 1.98 -18.44 6.75
C ALA A 361 2.91 -19.12 7.77
N SER A 362 3.46 -18.38 8.75
CA SER A 362 4.26 -18.94 9.84
C SER A 362 3.49 -19.95 10.72
N ARG A 363 2.16 -19.91 10.69
CA ARG A 363 1.29 -20.83 11.43
C ARG A 363 1.08 -22.17 10.74
N LEU A 364 1.56 -22.31 9.50
CA LEU A 364 1.39 -23.51 8.68
C LEU A 364 2.55 -24.48 8.89
N GLY A 365 2.40 -25.37 9.83
CA GLY A 365 3.44 -26.33 10.20
C GLY A 365 4.70 -25.65 10.77
N ASP A 366 5.73 -26.43 10.96
CA ASP A 366 7.01 -26.01 11.53
C ASP A 366 8.00 -25.42 10.50
N GLY A 367 7.56 -25.22 9.26
CA GLY A 367 8.38 -24.66 8.15
C GLY A 367 8.84 -25.71 7.13
N ASP A 368 8.34 -26.93 7.19
CA ASP A 368 8.59 -27.96 6.18
C ASP A 368 7.85 -27.69 4.86
N VAL A 369 8.18 -28.48 3.83
CA VAL A 369 7.64 -28.29 2.48
C VAL A 369 6.35 -29.08 2.30
N PHE A 370 5.21 -28.39 2.41
CA PHE A 370 3.87 -28.96 2.31
C PHE A 370 3.18 -28.71 0.98
N PHE A 371 3.47 -27.58 0.35
CA PHE A 371 2.74 -27.13 -0.84
C PHE A 371 3.47 -27.48 -2.13
N ASP A 372 2.73 -27.91 -3.14
CA ASP A 372 3.28 -28.14 -4.47
C ASP A 372 3.59 -26.82 -5.19
N LEU A 373 2.77 -25.80 -4.96
CA LEU A 373 2.90 -24.48 -5.59
C LEU A 373 2.61 -23.38 -4.58
N LEU A 374 3.54 -22.44 -4.46
CA LEU A 374 3.29 -21.12 -3.87
C LEU A 374 3.01 -20.10 -4.99
N ILE A 375 1.92 -19.36 -4.86
CA ILE A 375 1.64 -18.15 -5.65
C ILE A 375 1.76 -16.96 -4.72
N MET A 376 2.77 -16.11 -4.94
CA MET A 376 2.93 -14.88 -4.18
C MET A 376 2.60 -13.70 -5.08
N ASP A 377 1.53 -12.97 -4.76
CA ASP A 377 1.12 -11.76 -5.48
C ASP A 377 1.60 -10.50 -4.74
N GLU A 378 1.70 -9.39 -5.47
CA GLU A 378 2.25 -8.11 -5.01
C GLU A 378 3.66 -8.24 -4.40
N ALA A 379 4.49 -9.12 -4.97
CA ALA A 379 5.83 -9.42 -4.48
C ALA A 379 6.81 -8.23 -4.59
N GLY A 380 6.52 -7.22 -5.42
CA GLY A 380 7.27 -5.96 -5.46
C GLY A 380 7.14 -5.14 -4.17
N GLN A 381 6.10 -5.40 -3.37
CA GLN A 381 5.82 -4.70 -2.11
C GLN A 381 6.06 -5.57 -0.87
N ALA A 382 6.53 -6.78 -1.06
CA ALA A 382 6.82 -7.72 0.01
C ALA A 382 8.31 -7.65 0.39
N ASP A 383 8.57 -7.50 1.68
CA ASP A 383 9.92 -7.52 2.20
C ASP A 383 10.54 -8.92 2.15
N ILE A 384 11.86 -8.96 2.17
CA ILE A 384 12.63 -10.20 2.02
C ILE A 384 12.34 -11.17 3.16
N ALA A 385 12.41 -10.71 4.42
CA ALA A 385 12.40 -11.57 5.60
C ALA A 385 11.05 -12.33 5.76
N HIS A 386 9.94 -11.59 5.71
CA HIS A 386 8.61 -12.21 5.83
C HIS A 386 8.23 -13.05 4.61
N SER A 387 8.77 -12.73 3.43
CA SER A 387 8.52 -13.51 2.21
C SER A 387 9.17 -14.89 2.23
N LEU A 388 10.29 -15.04 2.94
CA LEU A 388 10.93 -16.35 3.09
C LEU A 388 10.06 -17.36 3.87
N ILE A 389 9.11 -16.89 4.67
CA ILE A 389 8.19 -17.75 5.42
C ILE A 389 7.39 -18.67 4.49
N PRO A 390 6.57 -18.16 3.55
CA PRO A 390 5.85 -19.03 2.61
C PRO A 390 6.78 -19.69 1.57
N ILE A 391 7.87 -19.04 1.16
CA ILE A 391 8.83 -19.58 0.19
C ILE A 391 9.48 -20.88 0.67
N SER A 392 9.77 -20.98 1.96
CA SER A 392 10.36 -22.20 2.56
C SER A 392 9.42 -23.42 2.51
N ARG A 393 8.09 -23.19 2.35
CA ARG A 393 7.04 -24.21 2.48
C ARG A 393 6.57 -24.84 1.16
N ALA A 394 7.13 -24.43 0.02
CA ALA A 394 6.63 -24.85 -1.29
C ALA A 394 7.69 -25.48 -2.18
N LYS A 395 7.28 -26.47 -3.00
CA LYS A 395 8.15 -27.14 -3.99
C LYS A 395 8.43 -26.29 -5.22
N SER A 396 7.48 -25.41 -5.59
CA SER A 396 7.59 -24.49 -6.71
C SER A 396 6.98 -23.12 -6.37
N LEU A 397 7.42 -22.09 -7.08
CA LEU A 397 7.07 -20.69 -6.82
C LEU A 397 6.64 -19.98 -8.10
N LEU A 398 5.49 -19.35 -8.03
CA LEU A 398 5.07 -18.27 -8.95
C LEU A 398 5.16 -16.95 -8.19
N LEU A 399 6.11 -16.09 -8.55
CA LEU A 399 6.34 -14.79 -7.94
C LEU A 399 5.83 -13.69 -8.88
N VAL A 400 4.74 -13.05 -8.50
CA VAL A 400 4.04 -12.03 -9.31
C VAL A 400 4.16 -10.67 -8.61
N GLY A 401 4.57 -9.65 -9.35
CA GLY A 401 4.67 -8.29 -8.82
C GLY A 401 5.06 -7.31 -9.90
N ASP A 402 5.42 -6.12 -9.47
CA ASP A 402 5.87 -5.05 -10.35
C ASP A 402 6.95 -4.23 -9.63
N GLU A 403 8.17 -4.22 -10.18
CA GLU A 403 9.30 -3.49 -9.59
C GLU A 403 9.20 -1.98 -9.76
N ASP A 404 8.37 -1.53 -10.71
CA ASP A 404 8.12 -0.11 -10.97
C ASP A 404 6.96 0.44 -10.14
N GLN A 405 6.35 -0.37 -9.24
CA GLN A 405 5.37 0.03 -8.26
C GLN A 405 5.98 0.23 -6.87
N LEU A 406 5.13 0.48 -5.85
CA LEU A 406 5.59 0.77 -4.49
C LEU A 406 6.49 -0.32 -3.93
N ASN A 407 7.56 0.11 -3.28
CA ASN A 407 8.47 -0.76 -2.54
C ASN A 407 7.89 -1.16 -1.17
N PRO A 408 8.45 -2.18 -0.52
CA PRO A 408 8.09 -2.53 0.86
C PRO A 408 8.28 -1.35 1.80
N VAL A 409 7.33 -1.16 2.73
CA VAL A 409 7.48 -0.16 3.81
C VAL A 409 8.24 -0.79 4.96
N ILE A 410 9.47 -0.39 5.16
CA ILE A 410 10.37 -0.92 6.19
C ILE A 410 10.71 0.18 7.19
N THR A 411 10.67 -0.16 8.48
CA THR A 411 10.89 0.79 9.58
C THR A 411 12.32 0.79 10.13
N LEU A 412 13.23 0.02 9.52
CA LEU A 412 14.65 0.02 9.86
C LEU A 412 15.28 1.34 9.41
N ASP A 413 16.13 1.94 10.22
CA ASP A 413 16.86 3.15 9.82
C ASP A 413 18.06 2.84 8.91
N GLU A 414 18.43 3.80 8.06
CA GLU A 414 19.48 3.64 7.05
C GLU A 414 20.85 3.31 7.68
N ASN A 415 21.20 3.93 8.81
CA ASN A 415 22.52 3.72 9.45
C ASN A 415 22.61 2.29 10.00
N THR A 416 21.57 1.84 10.71
CA THR A 416 21.52 0.45 11.21
C THR A 416 21.57 -0.56 10.06
N ASN A 417 20.89 -0.30 8.94
CA ASN A 417 20.98 -1.18 7.77
C ASN A 417 22.39 -1.26 7.19
N GLU A 418 23.06 -0.10 7.03
CA GLU A 418 24.42 -0.05 6.51
C GLU A 418 25.45 -0.71 7.46
N ASP A 419 25.26 -0.56 8.77
CA ASP A 419 26.13 -1.21 9.76
C ASP A 419 25.97 -2.74 9.72
N LEU A 420 24.73 -3.24 9.66
CA LEU A 420 24.45 -4.68 9.53
C LEU A 420 24.96 -5.23 8.19
N LYS A 421 24.83 -4.49 7.08
CA LYS A 421 25.38 -4.91 5.79
C LYS A 421 26.89 -5.09 5.85
N LYS A 422 27.61 -4.18 6.53
CA LYS A 422 29.07 -4.28 6.70
C LYS A 422 29.45 -5.42 7.63
N GLU A 423 28.78 -5.55 8.77
CA GLU A 423 29.05 -6.58 9.78
C GLU A 423 28.90 -7.99 9.18
N PHE A 424 27.80 -8.23 8.46
CA PHE A 424 27.48 -9.54 7.88
C PHE A 424 27.87 -9.68 6.41
N GLN A 425 28.59 -8.71 5.82
CA GLN A 425 29.04 -8.70 4.42
C GLN A 425 27.90 -8.96 3.42
N ILE A 426 26.73 -8.35 3.66
CA ILE A 426 25.54 -8.51 2.83
C ILE A 426 25.73 -7.72 1.53
N SER A 427 25.59 -8.39 0.38
CA SER A 427 25.62 -7.73 -0.91
C SER A 427 24.40 -6.87 -1.17
N ASP A 428 24.52 -5.87 -2.06
CA ASP A 428 23.41 -4.98 -2.44
C ASP A 428 22.19 -5.72 -3.02
N THR A 429 22.40 -6.92 -3.56
CA THR A 429 21.28 -7.79 -4.02
C THR A 429 20.32 -8.12 -2.90
N TYR A 430 20.80 -8.23 -1.67
CA TYR A 430 20.02 -8.58 -0.48
C TYR A 430 19.82 -7.40 0.48
N ASP A 431 20.01 -6.17 0.01
CA ASP A 431 19.78 -4.98 0.81
C ASP A 431 18.30 -4.91 1.22
N TYR A 432 18.06 -5.01 2.53
CA TYR A 432 16.73 -5.13 3.09
C TYR A 432 15.87 -3.87 2.91
N LEU A 433 16.50 -2.69 2.94
CA LEU A 433 15.79 -1.42 2.74
C LEU A 433 15.53 -1.11 1.27
N ALA A 434 16.48 -1.49 0.38
CA ALA A 434 16.42 -1.11 -1.02
C ALA A 434 15.59 -2.07 -1.87
N ASN A 435 15.49 -3.35 -1.47
CA ASN A 435 14.95 -4.41 -2.32
C ASN A 435 13.68 -5.06 -1.77
N SER A 436 12.77 -5.37 -2.68
CA SER A 436 11.68 -6.31 -2.44
C SER A 436 12.14 -7.76 -2.67
N ILE A 437 11.33 -8.73 -2.24
CA ILE A 437 11.59 -10.14 -2.57
C ILE A 437 11.64 -10.37 -4.08
N LEU A 438 10.84 -9.66 -4.87
CA LEU A 438 10.83 -9.78 -6.33
C LEU A 438 12.16 -9.31 -6.94
N SER A 439 12.61 -8.11 -6.60
CA SER A 439 13.87 -7.54 -7.12
C SER A 439 15.07 -8.38 -6.66
N THR A 440 15.10 -8.80 -5.39
CA THR A 440 16.15 -9.67 -4.84
C THR A 440 16.24 -10.99 -5.60
N MET A 441 15.15 -11.72 -5.72
CA MET A 441 15.16 -13.02 -6.40
C MET A 441 15.49 -12.89 -7.88
N LYS A 442 14.99 -11.86 -8.56
CA LYS A 442 15.35 -11.58 -9.96
C LYS A 442 16.82 -11.20 -10.13
N ALA A 443 17.41 -10.54 -9.14
CA ALA A 443 18.85 -10.18 -9.16
C ALA A 443 19.73 -11.39 -8.86
N ALA A 444 19.34 -12.25 -7.92
CA ALA A 444 20.10 -13.44 -7.53
C ALA A 444 20.02 -14.57 -8.57
N ASP A 445 18.82 -14.88 -9.04
CA ASP A 445 18.55 -15.96 -10.00
C ASP A 445 18.79 -15.49 -11.45
N LYS A 446 19.90 -15.91 -12.02
CA LYS A 446 20.31 -15.59 -13.42
C LYS A 446 19.78 -16.58 -14.46
N VAL A 447 19.14 -17.65 -14.03
CA VAL A 447 18.79 -18.80 -14.87
C VAL A 447 17.33 -18.81 -15.30
N THR A 448 16.43 -18.41 -14.39
CA THR A 448 14.99 -18.50 -14.59
C THR A 448 14.47 -17.40 -15.55
N ASN A 449 13.68 -17.83 -16.54
CA ASN A 449 13.02 -16.92 -17.47
C ASN A 449 11.96 -16.06 -16.76
N ARG A 450 11.80 -14.83 -17.26
CA ARG A 450 10.86 -13.82 -16.75
C ARG A 450 9.73 -13.63 -17.75
N VAL A 451 8.52 -13.48 -17.25
CA VAL A 451 7.33 -13.18 -18.06
C VAL A 451 6.92 -11.73 -17.80
N LEU A 452 6.76 -10.95 -18.86
CA LEU A 452 6.18 -9.60 -18.79
C LEU A 452 4.74 -9.68 -19.32
N LEU A 453 3.77 -9.27 -18.50
CA LEU A 453 2.40 -9.07 -18.94
C LEU A 453 2.31 -7.72 -19.67
N ARG A 454 2.20 -7.75 -21.01
CA ARG A 454 2.26 -6.54 -21.84
C ARG A 454 0.91 -5.87 -22.06
N ASN A 455 -0.18 -6.64 -22.09
CA ASN A 455 -1.47 -6.14 -22.51
C ASN A 455 -2.19 -5.40 -21.38
N HIS A 456 -2.48 -4.11 -21.59
CA HIS A 456 -3.16 -3.25 -20.62
C HIS A 456 -4.64 -3.08 -20.94
N TYR A 457 -5.53 -3.23 -19.94
CA TYR A 457 -6.98 -3.27 -20.10
C TYR A 457 -7.76 -2.30 -19.17
N ARG A 458 -7.09 -1.39 -18.48
CA ARG A 458 -7.72 -0.60 -17.41
C ARG A 458 -7.87 0.88 -17.76
N CYS A 459 -6.78 1.58 -17.94
CA CYS A 459 -6.74 3.02 -18.08
C CYS A 459 -6.92 3.46 -19.51
N GLY A 460 -7.53 4.64 -19.72
CA GLY A 460 -7.56 5.28 -21.04
C GLY A 460 -6.15 5.42 -21.63
N LYS A 461 -6.08 5.36 -22.96
CA LYS A 461 -4.80 5.29 -23.71
C LYS A 461 -3.84 6.41 -23.33
N ARG A 462 -4.32 7.67 -23.26
CA ARG A 462 -3.48 8.83 -22.89
C ARG A 462 -2.96 8.73 -21.45
N ILE A 463 -3.74 8.17 -20.53
CA ILE A 463 -3.34 8.05 -19.14
C ILE A 463 -2.21 7.05 -19.00
N ILE A 464 -2.40 5.83 -19.51
CA ILE A 464 -1.40 4.77 -19.35
C ILE A 464 -0.15 4.97 -20.21
N ASN A 465 -0.24 5.74 -21.30
CA ASN A 465 0.92 6.03 -22.13
C ASN A 465 2.02 6.79 -21.39
N PHE A 466 1.69 7.61 -20.38
CA PHE A 466 2.69 8.16 -19.49
C PHE A 466 3.48 7.07 -18.79
N ASN A 467 2.80 6.15 -18.11
CA ASN A 467 3.45 5.04 -17.41
C ASN A 467 4.23 4.14 -18.39
N ASN A 468 3.66 3.86 -19.54
CA ASN A 468 4.31 3.06 -20.59
C ASN A 468 5.64 3.67 -21.04
N GLN A 469 5.67 4.98 -21.21
CA GLN A 469 6.87 5.70 -21.66
C GLN A 469 7.93 5.75 -20.57
N TYR A 470 7.58 6.10 -19.34
CA TYR A 470 8.54 6.41 -18.29
C TYR A 470 8.96 5.21 -17.45
N PHE A 471 8.10 4.21 -17.26
CA PHE A 471 8.38 3.05 -16.41
C PHE A 471 8.53 1.76 -17.21
N TYR A 472 7.70 1.55 -18.24
CA TYR A 472 7.67 0.27 -18.96
C TYR A 472 8.35 0.30 -20.33
N HIS A 473 9.11 1.36 -20.64
CA HIS A 473 9.95 1.48 -21.86
C HIS A 473 9.18 1.20 -23.16
N ASN A 474 7.93 1.63 -23.24
CA ASN A 474 7.00 1.40 -24.36
C ASN A 474 6.71 -0.08 -24.66
N LYS A 475 6.85 -0.97 -23.66
CA LYS A 475 6.57 -2.40 -23.83
C LYS A 475 5.10 -2.77 -23.63
N LEU A 476 4.28 -1.88 -23.03
CA LEU A 476 2.86 -2.14 -22.87
C LEU A 476 2.10 -2.01 -24.17
N VAL A 477 1.23 -2.97 -24.42
CA VAL A 477 0.28 -2.99 -25.54
C VAL A 477 -1.08 -2.56 -24.99
N VAL A 478 -1.47 -1.34 -25.28
CA VAL A 478 -2.74 -0.79 -24.78
C VAL A 478 -3.89 -1.36 -25.62
N SER A 479 -4.91 -1.94 -24.98
CA SER A 479 -6.04 -2.55 -25.69
C SER A 479 -6.73 -1.54 -26.61
N PRO A 480 -6.99 -1.89 -27.88
CA PRO A 480 -7.68 -1.02 -28.83
C PRO A 480 -9.07 -0.60 -28.36
N SER A 481 -9.74 -1.43 -27.54
CA SER A 481 -11.09 -1.17 -27.03
C SER A 481 -11.15 -0.09 -25.95
N LEU A 482 -10.02 0.34 -25.41
CA LEU A 482 -9.98 1.40 -24.40
C LEU A 482 -10.23 2.78 -25.01
N GLU A 483 -10.98 3.61 -24.27
CA GLU A 483 -11.17 5.03 -24.61
C GLU A 483 -9.81 5.77 -24.57
N GLU A 484 -9.76 6.95 -25.19
CA GLU A 484 -8.53 7.78 -25.17
C GLU A 484 -8.16 8.20 -23.73
N GLY A 485 -9.16 8.50 -22.89
CA GLY A 485 -8.95 9.07 -21.59
C GLY A 485 -8.51 10.53 -21.63
N ASN A 486 -8.70 11.23 -20.53
CA ASN A 486 -8.33 12.63 -20.39
C ASN A 486 -7.24 12.82 -19.33
N VAL A 487 -6.27 13.68 -19.63
CA VAL A 487 -5.26 14.13 -18.67
C VAL A 487 -5.30 15.65 -18.63
N SER A 488 -5.24 16.25 -17.44
CA SER A 488 -5.18 17.70 -17.28
C SER A 488 -4.21 18.08 -16.17
N PHE A 489 -3.67 19.29 -16.29
CA PHE A 489 -2.82 19.90 -15.28
C PHE A 489 -3.43 21.22 -14.85
N ILE A 490 -3.43 21.44 -13.54
CA ILE A 490 -3.87 22.68 -12.92
C ILE A 490 -2.71 23.19 -12.07
N ASP A 491 -2.15 24.33 -12.49
CA ASP A 491 -1.07 24.95 -11.77
C ASP A 491 -1.61 25.52 -10.44
N SER A 492 -0.90 25.21 -9.38
CA SER A 492 -1.24 25.60 -8.02
C SER A 492 -0.03 26.25 -7.36
N ASP A 493 0.53 27.23 -8.08
CA ASP A 493 1.60 28.07 -7.54
C ASP A 493 1.16 28.70 -6.22
N ASN A 494 1.91 28.40 -5.16
CA ASN A 494 1.58 28.88 -3.83
C ASN A 494 2.76 29.61 -3.21
N HIS A 495 2.57 30.90 -3.05
CA HIS A 495 3.47 31.78 -2.33
C HIS A 495 3.11 31.91 -0.83
N VAL A 496 2.08 31.23 -0.37
CA VAL A 496 1.67 31.20 1.05
C VAL A 496 2.40 30.09 1.78
N ARG A 497 3.18 30.45 2.79
CA ARG A 497 3.88 29.49 3.63
C ARG A 497 2.89 28.84 4.59
N THR A 498 2.82 27.50 4.56
CA THR A 498 2.02 26.74 5.52
C THR A 498 2.88 26.37 6.73
N PRO A 499 2.34 26.45 7.96
CA PRO A 499 3.08 26.11 9.18
C PRO A 499 3.36 24.61 9.29
N VAL A 500 2.52 23.81 8.66
CA VAL A 500 2.67 22.35 8.63
C VAL A 500 3.48 21.93 7.42
N LYS A 501 4.53 21.15 7.61
CA LYS A 501 5.38 20.65 6.52
C LYS A 501 4.58 19.83 5.50
N ASN A 502 4.97 19.94 4.24
CA ASN A 502 4.40 19.14 3.14
C ASN A 502 2.91 19.41 2.93
N GLN A 503 2.53 20.68 2.97
CA GLN A 503 1.22 21.18 2.61
C GLN A 503 1.34 22.28 1.55
N ASN A 504 0.37 22.31 0.62
CA ASN A 504 0.10 23.40 -0.28
C ASN A 504 -1.37 23.82 -0.13
N TYR A 505 -1.61 24.98 0.47
CA TYR A 505 -2.97 25.42 0.82
C TYR A 505 -3.76 25.83 -0.43
N GLU A 506 -3.14 26.53 -1.38
CA GLU A 506 -3.81 26.95 -2.62
C GLU A 506 -4.14 25.70 -3.49
N GLU A 507 -3.23 24.75 -3.56
CA GLU A 507 -3.52 23.46 -4.21
C GLU A 507 -4.75 22.79 -3.57
N ALA A 508 -4.81 22.73 -2.25
CA ALA A 508 -5.93 22.11 -1.53
C ALA A 508 -7.26 22.86 -1.78
N LYS A 509 -7.25 24.19 -1.81
CA LYS A 509 -8.42 25.01 -2.22
C LYS A 509 -8.86 24.71 -3.65
N ASN A 510 -7.90 24.67 -4.56
CA ASN A 510 -8.15 24.41 -5.97
C ASN A 510 -8.74 23.01 -6.19
N VAL A 511 -8.24 22.00 -5.48
CA VAL A 511 -8.80 20.65 -5.48
C VAL A 511 -10.25 20.63 -4.99
N VAL A 512 -10.56 21.33 -3.90
CA VAL A 512 -11.93 21.42 -3.37
C VAL A 512 -12.85 22.17 -4.32
N SER A 513 -12.39 23.28 -4.91
CA SER A 513 -13.13 24.04 -5.91
C SER A 513 -13.43 23.20 -7.15
N TYR A 514 -12.45 22.40 -7.59
CA TYR A 514 -12.62 21.45 -8.68
C TYR A 514 -13.69 20.41 -8.35
N CYS A 515 -13.65 19.82 -7.15
CA CYS A 515 -14.64 18.84 -6.71
C CYS A 515 -16.06 19.38 -6.65
N LYS A 516 -16.23 20.68 -6.35
CA LYS A 516 -17.56 21.32 -6.35
C LYS A 516 -18.12 21.54 -7.75
N LYS A 517 -17.27 21.74 -8.74
CA LYS A 517 -17.66 22.10 -10.11
C LYS A 517 -17.81 20.89 -11.04
N ASN A 518 -17.29 19.74 -10.65
CA ASN A 518 -17.25 18.54 -11.50
C ASN A 518 -17.97 17.36 -10.85
N ASP A 519 -18.30 16.36 -11.65
CA ASP A 519 -18.82 15.08 -11.16
C ASP A 519 -17.68 14.29 -10.46
N ILE A 520 -17.90 13.98 -9.20
CA ILE A 520 -16.96 13.25 -8.31
C ILE A 520 -17.54 11.94 -7.80
N SER A 521 -18.63 11.44 -8.37
CA SER A 521 -19.32 10.21 -7.92
C SER A 521 -18.40 8.98 -7.90
N ASP A 522 -17.46 8.89 -8.83
CA ASP A 522 -16.42 7.85 -8.88
C ASP A 522 -15.02 8.48 -8.98
N CYS A 523 -14.66 9.23 -7.94
CA CYS A 523 -13.41 9.98 -7.84
C CYS A 523 -12.63 9.58 -6.58
N ALA A 524 -11.30 9.73 -6.64
CA ALA A 524 -10.43 9.72 -5.47
C ALA A 524 -9.34 10.78 -5.60
N ILE A 525 -8.93 11.34 -4.46
CA ILE A 525 -7.84 12.31 -4.38
C ILE A 525 -6.63 11.62 -3.76
N ILE A 526 -5.51 11.67 -4.44
CA ILE A 526 -4.26 11.03 -4.04
C ILE A 526 -3.19 12.08 -3.84
N THR A 527 -2.46 12.01 -2.75
CA THR A 527 -1.31 12.87 -2.46
C THR A 527 -0.14 12.06 -1.89
N PRO A 528 1.11 12.45 -2.13
CA PRO A 528 2.27 11.82 -1.49
C PRO A 528 2.34 12.04 0.03
N PHE A 529 1.69 13.09 0.55
CA PHE A 529 1.88 13.54 1.93
C PHE A 529 0.63 13.42 2.79
N VAL A 530 0.77 12.81 3.97
CA VAL A 530 -0.32 12.67 4.97
C VAL A 530 -0.89 14.04 5.36
N ASN A 531 -0.04 15.05 5.54
CA ASN A 531 -0.49 16.38 5.95
C ASN A 531 -1.31 17.07 4.86
N GLN A 532 -0.96 16.90 3.57
CA GLN A 532 -1.77 17.40 2.47
C GLN A 532 -3.13 16.70 2.38
N ALA A 533 -3.16 15.37 2.59
CA ALA A 533 -4.41 14.64 2.63
C ALA A 533 -5.34 15.13 3.76
N LYS A 534 -4.80 15.36 4.95
CA LYS A 534 -5.57 15.93 6.08
C LYS A 534 -6.14 17.31 5.71
N LEU A 535 -5.30 18.22 5.20
CA LEU A 535 -5.72 19.57 4.81
C LEU A 535 -6.85 19.53 3.77
N ILE A 536 -6.71 18.70 2.73
CA ILE A 536 -7.75 18.57 1.70
C ILE A 536 -9.05 18.03 2.33
N ASN A 537 -8.97 17.02 3.19
CA ASN A 537 -10.16 16.44 3.86
C ASN A 537 -10.86 17.47 4.76
N ASP A 538 -10.12 18.24 5.55
CA ASP A 538 -10.67 19.30 6.39
C ASP A 538 -11.40 20.36 5.54
N LEU A 539 -10.83 20.74 4.40
CA LEU A 539 -11.45 21.68 3.47
C LEU A 539 -12.66 21.07 2.75
N LEU A 540 -12.64 19.79 2.36
CA LEU A 540 -13.79 19.10 1.77
C LEU A 540 -14.98 19.10 2.74
N ILE A 541 -14.75 18.71 4.00
CA ILE A 541 -15.78 18.70 5.04
C ILE A 541 -16.35 20.10 5.27
N LYS A 542 -15.47 21.11 5.41
CA LYS A 542 -15.88 22.52 5.58
C LYS A 542 -16.76 23.01 4.44
N ASN A 543 -16.51 22.55 3.25
CA ASN A 543 -17.22 22.96 2.03
C ASN A 543 -18.41 22.04 1.69
N GLY A 544 -18.77 21.10 2.56
CA GLY A 544 -19.92 20.22 2.40
C GLY A 544 -19.76 19.11 1.36
N VAL A 545 -18.52 18.87 0.88
CA VAL A 545 -18.21 17.78 -0.06
C VAL A 545 -17.91 16.52 0.74
N LYS A 546 -18.80 15.52 0.70
CA LYS A 546 -18.72 14.30 1.50
C LYS A 546 -18.44 13.04 0.68
N GLU A 547 -18.61 13.10 -0.63
CA GLU A 547 -18.56 11.96 -1.54
C GLU A 547 -17.13 11.49 -1.84
N VAL A 548 -16.14 12.35 -1.62
CA VAL A 548 -14.73 12.07 -1.93
C VAL A 548 -13.85 12.33 -0.71
N LYS A 549 -12.77 11.55 -0.62
CA LYS A 549 -11.74 11.73 0.41
C LYS A 549 -10.36 11.75 -0.23
N ALA A 550 -9.49 12.59 0.32
CA ALA A 550 -8.07 12.57 0.01
C ALA A 550 -7.34 11.54 0.89
N ALA A 551 -6.42 10.82 0.29
CA ALA A 551 -5.63 9.80 0.97
C ALA A 551 -4.23 9.70 0.37
N THR A 552 -3.30 9.09 1.10
CA THR A 552 -1.98 8.77 0.54
C THR A 552 -2.07 7.55 -0.38
N ILE A 553 -1.11 7.42 -1.28
CA ILE A 553 -1.11 6.34 -2.27
C ILE A 553 -1.17 4.95 -1.65
N HIS A 554 -0.52 4.75 -0.50
CA HIS A 554 -0.54 3.47 0.22
C HIS A 554 -1.94 3.06 0.72
N SER A 555 -2.77 4.04 1.11
CA SER A 555 -4.12 3.77 1.61
C SER A 555 -5.17 3.55 0.51
N VAL A 556 -4.91 4.02 -0.73
CA VAL A 556 -5.79 3.80 -1.91
C VAL A 556 -5.34 2.65 -2.80
N GLN A 557 -4.36 1.89 -2.34
CA GLN A 557 -3.84 0.75 -3.08
C GLN A 557 -4.93 -0.28 -3.40
N GLY A 558 -4.96 -0.78 -4.64
CA GLY A 558 -6.00 -1.70 -5.12
C GLY A 558 -7.34 -1.04 -5.52
N ALA A 559 -7.57 0.23 -5.15
CA ALA A 559 -8.74 0.96 -5.61
C ALA A 559 -8.53 1.57 -7.01
N GLU A 560 -9.56 1.53 -7.82
CA GLU A 560 -9.59 2.10 -9.17
C GLU A 560 -10.81 3.01 -9.29
N LYS A 561 -10.62 4.18 -9.91
CA LYS A 561 -11.68 5.16 -10.07
C LYS A 561 -11.74 5.70 -11.50
N ASN A 562 -12.91 6.15 -11.92
CA ASN A 562 -13.05 6.81 -13.21
C ASN A 562 -12.20 8.09 -13.26
N THR A 563 -12.19 8.85 -12.17
CA THR A 563 -11.39 10.07 -12.04
C THR A 563 -10.40 9.95 -10.87
N ILE A 564 -9.14 10.26 -11.14
CA ILE A 564 -8.12 10.45 -10.10
C ILE A 564 -7.64 11.90 -10.15
N ILE A 565 -7.63 12.50 -8.98
CA ILE A 565 -7.01 13.80 -8.72
C ILE A 565 -5.71 13.53 -7.97
N ILE A 566 -4.59 13.99 -8.52
CA ILE A 566 -3.29 13.98 -7.85
C ILE A 566 -3.01 15.38 -7.33
N ALA A 567 -2.79 15.49 -6.02
CA ALA A 567 -2.38 16.71 -5.35
C ALA A 567 -0.94 16.53 -4.84
N THR A 568 0.02 17.24 -5.44
CA THR A 568 1.45 17.01 -5.14
C THR A 568 1.86 17.45 -3.74
N GLY A 569 1.13 18.40 -3.15
CA GLY A 569 1.45 18.98 -1.84
C GLY A 569 2.76 19.80 -1.84
N VAL A 570 3.27 20.14 -3.02
CA VAL A 570 4.52 20.89 -3.19
C VAL A 570 4.20 22.38 -3.35
N SER A 571 4.93 23.23 -2.64
CA SER A 571 4.85 24.67 -2.71
C SER A 571 6.25 25.30 -2.84
N SER A 572 6.32 26.59 -3.10
CA SER A 572 7.59 27.35 -3.13
C SER A 572 8.42 27.16 -1.85
N PHE A 573 7.79 26.85 -0.71
CA PHE A 573 8.40 26.64 0.60
C PHE A 573 8.80 25.19 0.89
N THR A 574 8.46 24.25 0.02
CA THR A 574 8.83 22.84 0.23
C THR A 574 10.35 22.67 0.27
N SER A 575 10.85 21.98 1.28
CA SER A 575 12.28 21.83 1.51
C SER A 575 12.97 21.05 0.36
N PRO A 576 14.23 21.37 0.03
CA PRO A 576 15.00 20.60 -0.96
C PRO A 576 15.10 19.10 -0.63
N ARG A 577 15.12 18.74 0.66
CA ARG A 577 15.15 17.33 1.11
C ARG A 577 13.84 16.62 0.75
N THR A 578 12.69 17.28 0.95
CA THR A 578 11.38 16.74 0.57
C THR A 578 11.25 16.57 -0.94
N ILE A 579 11.72 17.56 -1.72
CA ILE A 579 11.73 17.45 -3.19
C ILE A 579 12.62 16.30 -3.65
N LYS A 580 13.84 16.18 -3.06
CA LYS A 580 14.72 15.05 -3.36
C LYS A 580 14.06 13.72 -3.06
N TRP A 581 13.38 13.61 -1.91
CA TRP A 581 12.63 12.41 -1.54
C TRP A 581 11.54 12.10 -2.56
N LEU A 582 10.73 13.10 -2.93
CA LEU A 582 9.65 12.91 -3.91
C LEU A 582 10.19 12.46 -5.28
N ASN A 583 11.33 12.99 -5.69
CA ASN A 583 11.97 12.63 -6.97
C ASN A 583 12.60 11.24 -6.95
N SER A 584 13.07 10.77 -5.78
CA SER A 584 13.60 9.41 -5.64
C SER A 584 12.50 8.33 -5.53
N HIS A 585 11.23 8.73 -5.36
CA HIS A 585 10.07 7.83 -5.25
C HIS A 585 9.11 8.03 -6.43
N GLY A 586 9.62 7.87 -7.64
CA GLY A 586 8.83 8.00 -8.88
C GLY A 586 7.73 6.95 -9.00
N GLU A 587 7.88 5.80 -8.34
CA GLU A 587 6.88 4.74 -8.28
C GLU A 587 5.54 5.20 -7.69
N ILE A 588 5.55 6.23 -6.84
CA ILE A 588 4.32 6.87 -6.32
C ILE A 588 3.50 7.45 -7.47
N ALA A 589 4.16 8.13 -8.42
CA ALA A 589 3.48 8.67 -9.61
C ALA A 589 2.98 7.54 -10.52
N ASN A 590 3.77 6.48 -10.72
CA ASN A 590 3.36 5.32 -11.51
C ASN A 590 2.07 4.71 -10.98
N VAL A 591 2.01 4.45 -9.67
CA VAL A 591 0.83 3.86 -9.04
C VAL A 591 -0.35 4.83 -9.07
N ALA A 592 -0.16 6.12 -8.75
CA ALA A 592 -1.23 7.11 -8.73
C ALA A 592 -1.89 7.28 -10.10
N VAL A 593 -1.11 7.46 -11.17
CA VAL A 593 -1.60 7.60 -12.54
C VAL A 593 -2.39 6.37 -12.97
N SER A 594 -1.89 5.17 -12.67
CA SER A 594 -2.52 3.90 -13.07
C SER A 594 -3.82 3.56 -12.31
N ARG A 595 -4.25 4.38 -11.34
CA ARG A 595 -5.55 4.26 -10.68
C ARG A 595 -6.68 4.89 -11.49
N ALA A 596 -6.39 5.81 -12.40
CA ALA A 596 -7.37 6.51 -13.23
C ALA A 596 -7.83 5.66 -14.41
N LYS A 597 -9.14 5.45 -14.54
CA LYS A 597 -9.72 4.76 -15.70
C LYS A 597 -9.97 5.72 -16.87
N LYS A 598 -10.60 6.88 -16.61
CA LYS A 598 -11.09 7.80 -17.65
C LYS A 598 -10.46 9.19 -17.58
N LYS A 599 -10.22 9.71 -16.38
CA LYS A 599 -9.72 11.08 -16.19
C LYS A 599 -8.63 11.14 -15.12
N LEU A 600 -7.53 11.81 -15.46
CA LEU A 600 -6.44 12.14 -14.55
C LEU A 600 -6.31 13.65 -14.47
N VAL A 601 -6.36 14.22 -13.26
CA VAL A 601 -6.17 15.64 -13.00
C VAL A 601 -4.99 15.79 -12.05
N VAL A 602 -3.98 16.53 -12.44
CA VAL A 602 -2.77 16.75 -11.64
C VAL A 602 -2.74 18.20 -11.18
N PHE A 603 -2.65 18.40 -9.88
CA PHE A 603 -2.41 19.70 -9.24
C PHE A 603 -0.98 19.77 -8.73
N GLY A 604 -0.32 20.90 -8.88
CA GLY A 604 1.04 21.09 -8.37
C GLY A 604 1.64 22.42 -8.72
N ASP A 605 2.72 22.78 -8.04
CA ASP A 605 3.57 23.94 -8.31
C ASP A 605 4.63 23.53 -9.34
N GLU A 606 4.40 23.95 -10.60
CA GLU A 606 5.29 23.58 -11.70
C GLU A 606 6.68 24.20 -11.55
N GLU A 607 6.77 25.44 -11.11
CA GLU A 607 8.04 26.14 -10.98
C GLU A 607 8.93 25.46 -9.95
N LYS A 608 8.36 25.08 -8.80
CA LYS A 608 9.08 24.40 -7.75
C LYS A 608 9.52 23.00 -8.14
N LEU A 609 8.70 22.25 -8.86
CA LEU A 609 9.03 20.90 -9.33
C LEU A 609 10.07 20.92 -10.46
N LYS A 610 10.16 21.99 -11.26
CA LYS A 610 11.20 22.18 -12.29
C LYS A 610 12.57 22.51 -11.71
N ASN A 611 12.62 23.20 -10.58
CA ASN A 611 13.86 23.79 -10.02
C ASN A 611 14.74 22.79 -9.26
N THR A 612 14.72 21.52 -9.59
CA THR A 612 15.57 20.54 -8.93
C THR A 612 16.94 20.40 -9.62
N LYS A 613 18.01 20.69 -8.91
CA LYS A 613 19.40 20.45 -9.33
C LYS A 613 19.73 18.97 -9.56
N THR A 614 18.78 18.08 -9.44
CA THR A 614 18.95 16.62 -9.38
C THR A 614 18.53 15.88 -10.64
N GLY A 615 18.31 16.56 -11.77
CA GLY A 615 17.92 15.91 -13.04
C GLY A 615 16.41 15.79 -13.26
N ASP A 616 16.00 15.11 -14.31
CA ASP A 616 14.61 15.01 -14.72
C ASP A 616 13.77 14.24 -13.68
N SER A 617 12.88 14.96 -13.01
CA SER A 617 11.93 14.38 -12.05
C SER A 617 10.74 13.77 -12.78
N VAL A 618 10.35 12.54 -12.41
CA VAL A 618 9.14 11.90 -12.94
C VAL A 618 7.90 12.78 -12.76
N TRP A 619 7.82 13.54 -11.65
CA TRP A 619 6.73 14.48 -11.40
C TRP A 619 6.71 15.66 -12.37
N ASN A 620 7.88 16.19 -12.69
CA ASN A 620 8.01 17.24 -13.72
C ASN A 620 7.64 16.70 -15.11
N GLU A 621 8.07 15.49 -15.43
CA GLU A 621 7.69 14.82 -16.68
C GLU A 621 6.18 14.53 -16.75
N LEU A 622 5.53 14.20 -15.62
CA LEU A 622 4.08 14.03 -15.54
C LEU A 622 3.35 15.35 -15.87
N ILE A 623 3.81 16.48 -15.32
CA ILE A 623 3.25 17.81 -15.60
C ILE A 623 3.44 18.15 -17.08
N ARG A 624 4.67 17.99 -17.62
CA ARG A 624 4.95 18.21 -19.05
C ARG A 624 4.08 17.35 -19.96
N TYR A 625 3.90 16.08 -19.58
CA TYR A 625 3.04 15.15 -20.28
C TYR A 625 1.59 15.63 -20.30
N CYS A 626 1.03 15.98 -19.13
CA CYS A 626 -0.33 16.51 -19.03
C CYS A 626 -0.53 17.78 -19.86
N LYS A 627 0.46 18.68 -19.89
CA LYS A 627 0.43 19.89 -20.71
C LYS A 627 0.49 19.59 -22.21
N SER A 628 1.29 18.63 -22.62
CA SER A 628 1.51 18.30 -24.04
C SER A 628 0.40 17.44 -24.65
N LYS A 629 -0.22 16.56 -23.86
CA LYS A 629 -1.21 15.58 -24.33
C LYS A 629 -2.63 15.82 -23.84
N GLY A 630 -2.80 16.75 -22.91
CA GLY A 630 -4.05 17.07 -22.28
C GLY A 630 -4.46 18.53 -22.36
N THR A 631 -5.17 19.00 -21.35
CA THR A 631 -5.61 20.38 -21.21
C THR A 631 -4.92 21.02 -20.01
N VAL A 632 -4.59 22.29 -20.15
CA VAL A 632 -4.21 23.14 -19.01
C VAL A 632 -5.48 23.86 -18.57
N GLU A 633 -5.97 23.50 -17.40
CA GLU A 633 -7.15 24.15 -16.82
C GLU A 633 -6.66 25.22 -15.84
N VAL A 634 -7.18 26.43 -15.95
CA VAL A 634 -6.98 27.49 -14.96
C VAL A 634 -8.27 27.56 -14.14
N ILE A 635 -8.18 27.37 -12.85
CA ILE A 635 -9.31 27.64 -11.96
C ILE A 635 -9.29 29.18 -11.75
N PRO A 636 -10.32 29.92 -12.19
CA PRO A 636 -10.39 31.35 -11.90
C PRO A 636 -10.38 31.52 -10.39
N SER A 637 -9.44 32.30 -9.87
CA SER A 637 -9.49 32.73 -8.48
C SER A 637 -10.84 33.47 -8.29
N GLU A 638 -11.69 32.94 -7.43
CA GLU A 638 -12.79 33.74 -6.91
C GLU A 638 -12.10 34.89 -6.18
N ASN A 639 -12.24 36.09 -6.72
CA ASN A 639 -11.78 37.33 -6.11
C ASN A 639 -12.50 37.51 -4.77
N ASP A 640 -12.05 36.86 -3.73
CA ASP A 640 -12.13 37.42 -2.40
C ASP A 640 -11.00 38.44 -2.33
N SER A 641 -11.37 39.67 -2.55
CA SER A 641 -10.50 40.82 -2.34
C SER A 641 -10.14 40.93 -0.85
N LEU A 642 -9.21 40.12 -0.41
CA LEU A 642 -8.45 40.37 0.80
C LEU A 642 -7.34 41.33 0.40
N THR A 643 -7.56 42.59 0.69
CA THR A 643 -6.53 43.61 0.68
C THR A 643 -5.42 43.16 1.62
N ILE A 644 -4.32 42.69 1.04
CA ILE A 644 -3.09 42.44 1.79
C ILE A 644 -2.53 43.80 2.15
N GLY A 645 -2.76 44.22 3.40
CA GLY A 645 -2.05 45.35 3.99
C GLY A 645 -0.56 45.03 3.98
N LYS A 646 0.27 45.99 3.54
CA LYS A 646 1.73 45.86 3.65
C LYS A 646 2.09 45.59 5.10
N SER A 647 2.66 44.42 5.42
CA SER A 647 3.10 44.11 6.76
C SER A 647 4.39 44.85 7.10
N ASN A 648 4.40 45.50 8.26
CA ASN A 648 5.59 46.10 8.87
C ASN A 648 6.18 45.12 9.95
N GLY A 649 5.72 43.86 9.98
CA GLY A 649 6.11 42.89 10.97
C GLY A 649 7.40 42.11 10.65
N SER A 650 7.96 41.39 11.61
CA SER A 650 9.08 40.49 11.41
C SER A 650 8.61 39.23 10.63
N ILE A 651 9.52 38.54 9.94
CA ILE A 651 9.22 37.29 9.21
C ILE A 651 8.50 36.26 10.10
N THR A 652 8.80 36.26 11.38
CA THR A 652 8.24 35.32 12.37
C THR A 652 6.81 35.70 12.80
N GLU A 653 6.49 36.98 12.81
CA GLU A 653 5.12 37.48 13.06
C GLU A 653 4.20 37.22 11.86
N ASP A 654 4.73 37.31 10.64
CA ASP A 654 4.00 36.97 9.43
C ASP A 654 3.62 35.48 9.42
N GLU A 655 4.57 34.62 9.73
CA GLU A 655 4.35 33.17 9.83
C GLU A 655 3.31 32.80 10.92
N PHE A 656 3.33 33.47 12.06
CA PHE A 656 2.37 33.28 13.15
C PHE A 656 0.95 33.69 12.73
N TYR A 657 0.83 34.89 12.10
CA TYR A 657 -0.47 35.36 11.66
C TYR A 657 -1.09 34.44 10.60
N GLU A 658 -0.30 33.95 9.64
CA GLU A 658 -0.74 33.00 8.64
C GLU A 658 -1.23 31.70 9.27
N THR A 659 -0.55 31.22 10.33
CA THR A 659 -0.98 30.05 11.07
C THR A 659 -2.33 30.24 11.74
N ILE A 660 -2.51 31.36 12.42
CA ILE A 660 -3.78 31.73 13.06
C ILE A 660 -4.88 31.91 12.01
N GLU A 661 -4.59 32.58 10.89
CA GLU A 661 -5.55 32.77 9.81
C GLU A 661 -6.04 31.45 9.24
N GLN A 662 -5.15 30.48 9.05
CA GLN A 662 -5.52 29.14 8.61
C GLN A 662 -6.46 28.46 9.61
N ILE A 663 -6.13 28.48 10.91
CA ILE A 663 -6.96 27.89 11.96
C ILE A 663 -8.35 28.54 12.00
N VAL A 664 -8.38 29.88 11.93
CA VAL A 664 -9.61 30.67 11.96
C VAL A 664 -10.43 30.50 10.68
N SER A 665 -9.79 30.37 9.52
CA SER A 665 -10.49 30.15 8.24
C SER A 665 -11.28 28.86 8.20
N ILE A 666 -10.85 27.84 8.94
CA ILE A 666 -11.56 26.56 9.07
C ILE A 666 -12.85 26.70 9.91
N LYS A 667 -12.95 27.73 10.73
CA LYS A 667 -14.09 27.95 11.64
C LYS A 667 -14.95 29.14 11.19
N LYS A 668 -16.09 28.90 10.55
CA LYS A 668 -17.02 29.96 10.05
C LYS A 668 -17.46 30.98 11.10
N ARG A 669 -17.25 30.71 12.38
CA ARG A 669 -17.61 31.60 13.49
C ARG A 669 -16.49 32.53 13.92
N LEU A 670 -15.27 32.29 13.49
CA LEU A 670 -14.11 33.07 13.91
C LEU A 670 -13.62 33.97 12.79
N LYS A 671 -13.07 35.14 13.16
CA LYS A 671 -12.37 36.08 12.27
C LYS A 671 -11.12 36.54 12.98
N VAL A 672 -9.99 36.63 12.30
CA VAL A 672 -8.76 37.23 12.83
C VAL A 672 -8.50 38.59 12.17
N VAL A 673 -7.97 39.52 12.93
CA VAL A 673 -7.50 40.83 12.47
C VAL A 673 -6.08 41.02 12.97
N ARG A 674 -5.16 41.38 12.08
CA ARG A 674 -3.74 41.57 12.37
C ARG A 674 -3.47 43.03 12.72
N ASN A 675 -2.45 43.25 13.57
CA ASN A 675 -1.92 44.58 13.92
C ASN A 675 -3.06 45.56 14.28
N LEU A 676 -3.92 45.13 15.22
CA LEU A 676 -5.11 45.89 15.59
C LEU A 676 -4.75 46.94 16.65
N PRO A 677 -4.85 48.27 16.32
CA PRO A 677 -4.64 49.32 17.28
C PRO A 677 -5.66 49.28 18.43
N ILE A 678 -5.20 49.43 19.65
CA ILE A 678 -6.07 49.39 20.85
C ILE A 678 -7.18 50.48 20.77
N LYS A 679 -6.90 51.63 20.14
CA LYS A 679 -7.89 52.69 19.92
C LYS A 679 -9.04 52.27 18.99
N GLU A 680 -8.85 51.28 18.13
CA GLU A 680 -9.90 50.77 17.24
C GLU A 680 -10.72 49.66 17.91
N LEU A 681 -10.16 49.04 18.96
CA LEU A 681 -10.84 48.03 19.72
C LEU A 681 -11.65 48.62 20.90
N PHE A 682 -11.13 49.69 21.51
CA PHE A 682 -11.70 50.31 22.69
C PHE A 682 -11.75 51.84 22.56
N GLU A 683 -12.95 52.39 22.47
CA GLU A 683 -13.20 53.86 22.36
C GLU A 683 -12.66 54.65 23.53
N GLU A 684 -12.44 54.03 24.69
CA GLU A 684 -11.91 54.65 25.94
C GLU A 684 -10.43 55.01 25.83
N TYR A 685 -9.70 54.47 24.79
CA TYR A 685 -8.27 54.71 24.61
C TYR A 685 -7.94 55.42 23.27
N PRO A 686 -8.52 56.56 22.95
CA PRO A 686 -8.44 57.19 21.62
C PRO A 686 -7.04 57.64 21.20
N ASN A 687 -6.16 57.87 22.17
CA ASN A 687 -4.79 58.32 22.00
C ASN A 687 -3.74 57.19 22.11
N SER A 688 -4.17 55.93 22.28
CA SER A 688 -3.23 54.82 22.38
C SER A 688 -2.52 54.56 21.07
N GLN A 689 -1.18 54.45 21.12
CA GLN A 689 -0.34 54.03 20.03
C GLN A 689 -0.02 52.52 20.11
N MET A 690 -0.57 51.82 21.08
CA MET A 690 -0.39 50.39 21.27
C MET A 690 -1.30 49.62 20.30
N GLU A 691 -0.82 48.50 19.83
CA GLU A 691 -1.56 47.58 18.96
C GLU A 691 -1.35 46.11 19.43
N PHE A 692 -2.28 45.23 19.14
CA PHE A 692 -2.13 43.79 19.32
C PHE A 692 -1.65 43.16 18.01
N ASP A 693 -0.75 42.21 18.08
CA ASP A 693 -0.22 41.52 16.90
C ASP A 693 -1.33 40.79 16.14
N SER A 694 -2.28 40.18 16.85
CA SER A 694 -3.54 39.73 16.26
C SER A 694 -4.67 39.61 17.28
N VAL A 695 -5.92 39.81 16.82
CA VAL A 695 -7.14 39.66 17.62
C VAL A 695 -8.11 38.74 16.89
N ILE A 696 -8.59 37.72 17.61
CA ILE A 696 -9.61 36.81 17.10
C ILE A 696 -10.98 37.28 17.61
N TYR A 697 -11.92 37.38 16.69
CA TYR A 697 -13.32 37.67 16.94
C TYR A 697 -14.18 36.44 16.76
N GLU A 698 -15.15 36.24 17.63
CA GLU A 698 -16.17 35.20 17.49
C GLU A 698 -17.52 35.80 17.12
N ARG A 699 -18.25 35.13 16.23
CA ARG A 699 -19.58 35.54 15.79
C ARG A 699 -20.61 35.20 16.85
N GLY A 700 -21.21 36.18 17.48
CA GLY A 700 -22.27 36.01 18.47
C GLY A 700 -23.57 35.49 17.85
N VAL A 701 -24.47 34.97 18.69
CA VAL A 701 -25.76 34.39 18.31
C VAL A 701 -26.65 35.37 17.55
N LEU A 702 -26.53 36.69 17.79
CA LEU A 702 -27.27 37.76 17.13
C LEU A 702 -26.57 38.32 15.89
N GLY A 703 -25.49 37.73 15.41
CA GLY A 703 -24.86 38.06 14.12
C GLY A 703 -23.70 39.06 14.16
N GLY A 704 -23.39 39.67 15.30
CA GLY A 704 -22.22 40.55 15.47
C GLY A 704 -20.95 39.78 15.80
N PHE A 705 -19.76 40.36 15.53
CA PHE A 705 -18.48 39.81 15.92
C PHE A 705 -17.99 40.47 17.23
N LYS A 706 -17.60 39.68 18.23
CA LYS A 706 -17.01 40.13 19.49
C LYS A 706 -15.56 39.68 19.58
N PRO A 707 -14.60 40.49 20.04
CA PRO A 707 -13.23 40.08 20.28
C PRO A 707 -13.22 39.06 21.45
N CYS A 708 -12.50 37.93 21.28
CA CYS A 708 -12.39 36.91 22.30
C CYS A 708 -10.95 36.64 22.73
N PHE A 709 -10.00 36.72 21.84
CA PHE A 709 -8.58 36.59 22.12
C PHE A 709 -7.78 37.72 21.51
N ALA A 710 -6.76 38.18 22.25
CA ALA A 710 -5.68 38.97 21.70
C ALA A 710 -4.37 38.16 21.82
N PHE A 711 -3.59 38.14 20.78
CA PHE A 711 -2.28 37.50 20.77
C PHE A 711 -1.17 38.53 20.70
N GLU A 712 -0.13 38.29 21.48
CA GLU A 712 1.15 39.01 21.44
C GLU A 712 2.25 37.95 21.18
N PHE A 713 3.17 38.31 20.33
CA PHE A 713 4.26 37.48 19.91
C PHE A 713 5.55 37.92 20.58
N ASP A 714 6.08 37.10 21.50
CA ASP A 714 7.28 37.38 22.28
C ASP A 714 8.56 37.02 21.49
N GLY A 715 9.14 37.98 20.79
CA GLY A 715 10.51 37.86 20.28
C GLY A 715 11.53 37.97 21.41
N GLY A 716 12.72 37.39 21.20
CA GLY A 716 13.78 37.26 22.24
C GLY A 716 14.25 38.60 22.87
N GLU A 717 13.84 39.73 22.33
CA GLU A 717 14.17 41.07 22.84
C GLU A 717 13.18 41.65 23.88
N HIS A 718 12.02 41.01 24.07
CA HIS A 718 10.97 41.47 24.97
C HIS A 718 11.32 41.41 26.45
N TYR A 719 12.34 40.64 26.82
CA TYR A 719 12.74 40.46 28.24
C TYR A 719 13.78 41.48 28.75
N SER A 720 14.31 42.36 27.85
CA SER A 720 15.40 43.29 28.20
C SER A 720 15.04 44.77 28.15
N ASP A 721 13.89 45.15 27.60
CA ASP A 721 13.49 46.56 27.43
C ASP A 721 12.38 46.96 28.41
N ALA A 722 12.72 47.80 29.43
CA ALA A 722 11.81 48.26 30.44
C ALA A 722 10.55 49.00 29.90
N LYS A 723 10.64 49.69 28.74
CA LYS A 723 9.50 50.37 28.10
C LYS A 723 8.52 49.36 27.50
N ARG A 724 9.04 48.31 26.94
CA ARG A 724 8.21 47.22 26.40
C ARG A 724 7.49 46.44 27.48
N ILE A 725 8.17 46.13 28.60
CA ILE A 725 7.58 45.47 29.78
C ILE A 725 6.44 46.32 30.32
N GLU A 726 6.58 47.65 30.39
CA GLU A 726 5.50 48.54 30.86
C GLU A 726 4.33 48.62 29.88
N SER A 727 4.58 48.65 28.58
CA SER A 727 3.56 48.55 27.53
C SER A 727 2.76 47.26 27.61
N ASP A 728 3.45 46.15 27.80
CA ASP A 728 2.86 44.81 27.94
C ASP A 728 1.96 44.68 29.17
N LYS A 729 2.39 45.21 30.31
CA LYS A 729 1.57 45.31 31.51
C LYS A 729 0.31 46.16 31.33
N ARG A 730 0.40 47.22 30.55
CA ARG A 730 -0.76 48.05 30.19
C ARG A 730 -1.74 47.31 29.30
N LYS A 731 -1.23 46.61 28.27
CA LYS A 731 -2.06 45.78 27.40
C LYS A 731 -2.79 44.68 28.18
N MET A 732 -2.10 43.98 29.09
CA MET A 732 -2.70 43.01 30.01
C MET A 732 -3.87 43.60 30.80
N LYS A 733 -3.65 44.75 31.43
CA LYS A 733 -4.67 45.43 32.25
C LYS A 733 -5.89 45.84 31.42
N ILE A 734 -5.67 46.32 30.17
CA ILE A 734 -6.76 46.68 29.27
C ILE A 734 -7.57 45.41 28.88
N CYS A 735 -6.91 44.33 28.55
CA CYS A 735 -7.59 43.08 28.19
C CYS A 735 -8.43 42.54 29.35
N GLU A 736 -7.89 42.57 30.60
CA GLU A 736 -8.61 42.16 31.82
C GLU A 736 -9.87 43.00 32.04
N GLN A 737 -9.79 44.32 31.87
CA GLN A 737 -10.91 45.21 32.04
C GLN A 737 -12.05 45.00 31.05
N HIS A 738 -11.75 44.48 29.89
CA HIS A 738 -12.71 44.27 28.78
C HIS A 738 -13.06 42.78 28.55
N GLY A 739 -12.58 41.88 29.42
CA GLY A 739 -12.89 40.45 29.38
C GLY A 739 -12.32 39.75 28.13
N ILE A 740 -11.21 40.28 27.58
CA ILE A 740 -10.49 39.67 26.44
C ILE A 740 -9.30 38.89 26.98
N LYS A 741 -9.14 37.66 26.55
CA LYS A 741 -8.00 36.83 26.94
C LYS A 741 -6.77 37.24 26.17
N LEU A 742 -5.75 37.77 26.83
CA LEU A 742 -4.45 38.05 26.21
C LEU A 742 -3.56 36.80 26.28
N ILE A 743 -3.10 36.31 25.15
CA ILE A 743 -2.24 35.13 25.05
C ILE A 743 -0.88 35.58 24.51
N ARG A 744 0.16 35.35 25.27
CA ARG A 744 1.54 35.66 24.87
C ARG A 744 2.23 34.38 24.49
N LEU A 745 2.81 34.36 23.30
CA LEU A 745 3.42 33.18 22.71
C LEU A 745 4.90 33.40 22.42
N PRO A 746 5.77 32.54 22.95
CA PRO A 746 7.19 32.54 22.57
C PRO A 746 7.36 32.13 21.11
N ASN A 747 8.45 32.59 20.49
CA ASN A 747 8.83 32.26 19.12
C ASN A 747 8.79 30.78 18.78
N SER A 748 9.06 29.90 19.75
CA SER A 748 9.05 28.45 19.58
C SER A 748 7.67 27.86 19.27
N PHE A 749 6.59 28.52 19.72
CA PHE A 749 5.22 28.03 19.55
C PHE A 749 4.46 28.72 18.41
N SER A 750 5.03 29.76 17.82
CA SER A 750 4.40 30.52 16.72
C SER A 750 4.09 29.69 15.47
N LYS A 751 4.76 28.55 15.32
CA LYS A 751 4.67 27.64 14.17
C LYS A 751 3.99 26.32 14.50
N ASP A 752 3.57 26.11 15.75
CA ASP A 752 2.91 24.87 16.15
C ASP A 752 1.40 24.93 15.91
N TYR A 753 1.02 24.51 14.71
CA TYR A 753 -0.38 24.50 14.25
C TYR A 753 -1.30 23.71 15.19
N GLU A 754 -0.89 22.54 15.64
CA GLU A 754 -1.74 21.68 16.49
C GLU A 754 -1.89 22.29 17.89
N PHE A 755 -0.84 22.91 18.43
CA PHE A 755 -0.90 23.64 19.69
C PHE A 755 -1.84 24.84 19.59
N LEU A 756 -1.65 25.71 18.59
CA LEU A 756 -2.47 26.91 18.38
C LEU A 756 -3.93 26.54 18.08
N LYS A 757 -4.16 25.48 17.35
CA LYS A 757 -5.51 24.94 17.08
C LYS A 757 -6.19 24.50 18.36
N LYS A 758 -5.52 23.71 19.21
CA LYS A 758 -6.04 23.28 20.52
C LYS A 758 -6.30 24.46 21.45
N LEU A 759 -5.43 25.45 21.45
CA LEU A 759 -5.58 26.68 22.23
C LEU A 759 -6.85 27.45 21.84
N ILE A 760 -7.10 27.59 20.52
CA ILE A 760 -8.29 28.27 20.00
C ILE A 760 -9.55 27.39 20.11
N GLU A 761 -9.42 26.06 20.04
CA GLU A 761 -10.53 25.09 20.19
C GLU A 761 -10.94 24.85 21.62
N GLY A 762 -10.00 24.92 22.56
CA GLY A 762 -10.23 24.71 23.99
C GLY A 762 -10.95 25.86 24.70
N TYR A 763 -11.20 26.97 23.98
CA TYR A 763 -11.91 28.11 24.57
C TYR A 763 -13.40 27.78 24.74
N LYS A 764 -13.86 27.74 25.98
CA LYS A 764 -15.26 27.77 26.41
C LYS A 764 -15.54 29.08 27.10
N GLU A 765 -16.69 29.68 26.88
CA GLU A 765 -17.14 30.97 27.46
C GLU A 765 -17.13 31.00 28.99
N ASP A 766 -16.97 29.86 29.68
CA ASP A 766 -17.07 29.74 31.16
C ASP A 766 -15.74 29.86 31.90
N ASP A 767 -14.59 29.93 31.23
CA ASP A 767 -13.28 30.11 31.88
C ASP A 767 -12.94 31.61 32.02
N THR A 768 -13.57 32.25 32.97
CA THR A 768 -13.24 33.61 33.42
C THR A 768 -12.00 33.56 34.30
N HIS A 769 -10.97 34.33 33.94
CA HIS A 769 -9.87 34.80 34.78
C HIS A 769 -8.62 33.97 35.06
N GLU A 770 -8.09 33.20 34.11
CA GLU A 770 -6.67 32.90 34.20
C GLU A 770 -5.94 33.33 32.90
N GLN A 771 -5.01 34.27 33.04
CA GLN A 771 -4.08 34.66 31.99
C GLN A 771 -3.01 33.56 31.87
N LEU A 772 -2.98 32.89 30.74
CA LEU A 772 -1.93 31.93 30.44
C LEU A 772 -0.68 32.65 29.94
N THR A 773 0.30 32.85 30.83
CA THR A 773 1.70 33.07 30.42
C THR A 773 2.37 31.70 30.36
N LEU A 774 2.68 31.24 29.18
CA LEU A 774 3.50 30.04 28.98
C LEU A 774 4.97 30.47 29.01
N PHE A 775 5.68 30.10 30.06
CA PHE A 775 7.13 30.23 30.17
C PHE A 775 7.83 29.03 29.54
#